data_085d3009bd9f49750f5a3462b359e1e6
#
_entry.id   085d3009bd9f49750f5a3462b359e1e6
#
_cell.length_a   1.000
_cell.length_b   1.000
_cell.length_c   1.000
_cell.angle_alpha   90.00
_cell.angle_beta   90.00
_cell.angle_gamma   90.00
#
_symmetry.space_group_name_H-M   'P 1'
#
loop_
_entity.id
_entity.type
_entity.pdbx_description
1 polymer ?
#
loop_
_entity_poly.entity_id
_entity_poly.type
_entity_poly.pdbx_seq_one_letter_code
_entity_poly.pdbx_strand_id
1 'polypeptide(L)'
;MKRSLGVCYYPEHWDKSLWLSDAKGMAELGISWVRINEFAWSQLEPQPGELKFDWLDEIINILGNQKLKVILGTPTAAPPRWMIDKYPDMLICDEHGTTKKHGSRRHYCFSHKGYALECDRIVELLAQRYGKNRTISAWQTDNEYGCHGTTISYTESAKLEFQSWLRNIFSLESGENDGNIEALNSAWGNTFWSMRYNSFSEIDLPNKTVTNPNPAHLMAFRKFSSEQVKKFNKRQVEIIRKFSDRPITHNFMGKITDFDHFSVGQDLDFASWDSYPLGFLEDRVDAEEQHKKEYARQGDPDFQAFHHDLYRSVGKGRWWVMEQQPGPVNWAPYNPKPLDGMLELWTWEAFAHGAEVVSFFRWRQAPFGQEKMHTGLHLPDGTKSPSYNEVQKVSDKLKQANSIKKTLSKIAIIFDYNADTAWYIQPHGENLSYFNLIFEVYKALRKLGQSIDILSVDNKDLSQYQIIIAPGLIHMKEGLKKRLSNFKGLVYLGPRTSTSDENLNTTIPLPPNLPGFNSKLVLTESFRSDSPIELEQGGFIKNFREEFTAGVKILEKTVGGEAALVQGGNFIYFAGWMDETALNRIFKRALRISDIDFCELPPGVRMRQNSGETFWFNYSDQKKEVKGRSLPACSLLLELSKNIKNN
;
A
#
# COMPACT_ATOMS: atom_id res chain seq x y z
N MET A 1 19.79 -13.17 4.52
CA MET A 1 18.89 -13.53 3.38
C MET A 1 19.54 -13.08 2.08
N LYS A 2 19.13 -13.65 0.94
CA LYS A 2 19.70 -13.34 -0.37
C LYS A 2 18.64 -12.75 -1.26
N ARG A 3 18.99 -11.76 -2.08
CA ARG A 3 18.18 -11.25 -3.19
C ARG A 3 17.97 -12.36 -4.20
N SER A 4 16.77 -12.52 -4.70
CA SER A 4 16.42 -13.54 -5.69
C SER A 4 15.31 -13.08 -6.63
N LEU A 5 15.13 -13.79 -7.74
CA LEU A 5 14.10 -13.53 -8.73
C LEU A 5 12.97 -14.55 -8.62
N GLY A 6 11.78 -14.11 -8.94
CA GLY A 6 10.58 -14.93 -9.05
C GLY A 6 9.82 -14.67 -10.34
N VAL A 7 8.78 -15.45 -10.56
CA VAL A 7 7.86 -15.28 -11.68
C VAL A 7 6.47 -15.84 -11.33
N CYS A 8 5.42 -15.21 -11.85
CA CYS A 8 4.07 -15.73 -11.81
C CYS A 8 3.88 -16.67 -13.01
N TYR A 9 3.31 -17.84 -12.77
CA TYR A 9 3.09 -18.84 -13.80
C TYR A 9 1.71 -19.46 -13.64
N TYR A 10 1.03 -19.65 -14.76
CA TYR A 10 -0.33 -20.20 -14.83
C TYR A 10 -0.32 -21.45 -15.69
N PRO A 11 0.11 -22.61 -15.14
CA PRO A 11 0.21 -23.86 -15.91
C PRO A 11 -1.12 -24.28 -16.52
N GLU A 12 -2.24 -23.96 -15.87
CA GLU A 12 -3.60 -24.22 -16.35
C GLU A 12 -3.98 -23.48 -17.64
N HIS A 13 -3.18 -22.48 -18.06
CA HIS A 13 -3.37 -21.77 -19.33
C HIS A 13 -2.67 -22.45 -20.52
N TRP A 14 -1.82 -23.48 -20.27
CA TRP A 14 -0.92 -24.05 -21.27
C TRP A 14 -1.04 -25.54 -21.35
N ASP A 15 -0.72 -26.08 -22.55
CA ASP A 15 -0.61 -27.54 -22.74
C ASP A 15 0.49 -28.10 -21.83
N LYS A 16 0.24 -29.26 -21.24
CA LYS A 16 1.18 -29.91 -20.30
C LYS A 16 2.56 -30.19 -20.89
N SER A 17 2.65 -30.39 -22.22
CA SER A 17 3.93 -30.60 -22.91
C SER A 17 4.90 -29.43 -22.77
N LEU A 18 4.41 -28.23 -22.48
CA LEU A 18 5.22 -27.02 -22.27
C LEU A 18 5.77 -26.90 -20.87
N TRP A 19 5.15 -27.52 -19.87
CA TRP A 19 5.47 -27.28 -18.45
C TRP A 19 6.93 -27.56 -18.08
N LEU A 20 7.48 -28.67 -18.58
CA LEU A 20 8.88 -29.03 -18.32
C LEU A 20 9.85 -28.06 -19.00
N SER A 21 9.57 -27.62 -20.21
CA SER A 21 10.42 -26.65 -20.93
C SER A 21 10.37 -25.28 -20.25
N ASP A 22 9.19 -24.85 -19.81
CA ASP A 22 9.03 -23.60 -19.06
C ASP A 22 9.79 -23.63 -17.73
N ALA A 23 9.66 -24.74 -16.96
CA ALA A 23 10.38 -24.89 -15.69
C ALA A 23 11.91 -24.89 -15.87
N LYS A 24 12.44 -25.54 -16.93
CA LYS A 24 13.86 -25.48 -17.28
C LYS A 24 14.30 -24.07 -17.65
N GLY A 25 13.54 -23.37 -18.50
CA GLY A 25 13.82 -21.99 -18.88
C GLY A 25 13.83 -21.03 -17.71
N MET A 26 12.90 -21.21 -16.75
CA MET A 26 12.90 -20.44 -15.49
C MET A 26 14.19 -20.65 -14.71
N ALA A 27 14.61 -21.91 -14.51
CA ALA A 27 15.84 -22.23 -13.77
C ALA A 27 17.09 -21.69 -14.48
N GLU A 28 17.17 -21.79 -15.81
CA GLU A 28 18.27 -21.26 -16.64
C GLU A 28 18.36 -19.75 -16.56
N LEU A 29 17.23 -19.02 -16.54
CA LEU A 29 17.17 -17.57 -16.34
C LEU A 29 17.62 -17.15 -14.93
N GLY A 30 17.71 -18.08 -13.97
CA GLY A 30 18.05 -17.81 -12.58
C GLY A 30 16.84 -17.46 -11.70
N ILE A 31 15.64 -17.77 -12.15
CA ILE A 31 14.43 -17.71 -11.32
C ILE A 31 14.56 -18.74 -10.19
N SER A 32 14.18 -18.35 -8.99
CA SER A 32 14.19 -19.21 -7.81
C SER A 32 12.80 -19.48 -7.24
N TRP A 33 11.85 -18.60 -7.52
CA TRP A 33 10.49 -18.62 -6.96
C TRP A 33 9.44 -18.60 -8.07
N VAL A 34 8.43 -19.43 -7.95
CA VAL A 34 7.31 -19.51 -8.92
C VAL A 34 5.99 -19.48 -8.17
N ARG A 35 5.16 -18.46 -8.42
CA ARG A 35 3.79 -18.36 -7.89
C ARG A 35 2.83 -19.05 -8.85
N ILE A 36 1.94 -19.89 -8.31
CA ILE A 36 0.90 -20.64 -9.04
C ILE A 36 -0.40 -20.71 -8.26
N ASN A 37 -1.52 -21.01 -8.91
CA ASN A 37 -2.79 -21.49 -8.37
C ASN A 37 -3.78 -20.42 -7.88
N GLU A 38 -3.41 -19.16 -7.69
CA GLU A 38 -4.26 -18.14 -7.05
C GLU A 38 -5.60 -17.86 -7.76
N PHE A 39 -5.78 -18.31 -9.01
CA PHE A 39 -7.02 -18.17 -9.78
C PHE A 39 -7.62 -19.51 -10.23
N ALA A 40 -7.05 -20.64 -9.81
CA ALA A 40 -7.33 -21.94 -10.39
C ALA A 40 -8.51 -22.70 -9.76
N TRP A 41 -9.39 -22.08 -8.95
CA TRP A 41 -10.46 -22.80 -8.23
C TRP A 41 -11.35 -23.60 -9.17
N SER A 42 -11.77 -23.06 -10.32
CA SER A 42 -12.60 -23.77 -11.28
C SER A 42 -11.88 -24.97 -11.94
N GLN A 43 -10.54 -24.98 -11.96
CA GLN A 43 -9.75 -26.12 -12.43
C GLN A 43 -9.57 -27.19 -11.33
N LEU A 44 -9.50 -26.74 -10.08
CA LEU A 44 -9.42 -27.63 -8.90
C LEU A 44 -10.76 -28.27 -8.58
N GLU A 45 -11.86 -27.55 -8.79
CA GLU A 45 -13.21 -27.99 -8.46
C GLU A 45 -14.21 -27.44 -9.48
N PRO A 46 -14.31 -28.07 -10.69
CA PRO A 46 -15.20 -27.62 -11.76
C PRO A 46 -16.68 -27.75 -11.41
N GLN A 47 -17.04 -28.70 -10.54
CA GLN A 47 -18.37 -28.90 -9.97
C GLN A 47 -18.26 -29.08 -8.46
N PRO A 48 -19.30 -28.77 -7.67
CA PRO A 48 -19.27 -28.90 -6.22
C PRO A 48 -18.84 -30.32 -5.78
N GLY A 49 -17.69 -30.42 -5.10
CA GLY A 49 -17.13 -31.69 -4.58
C GLY A 49 -16.34 -32.50 -5.61
N GLU A 50 -16.30 -32.12 -6.89
CA GLU A 50 -15.48 -32.79 -7.91
C GLU A 50 -14.04 -32.24 -7.88
N LEU A 51 -13.18 -32.83 -7.07
CA LEU A 51 -11.81 -32.37 -6.86
C LEU A 51 -10.83 -32.95 -7.89
N LYS A 52 -10.04 -32.08 -8.54
CA LYS A 52 -9.06 -32.40 -9.58
C LYS A 52 -7.68 -31.83 -9.25
N PHE A 53 -6.93 -32.48 -8.39
CA PHE A 53 -5.60 -32.03 -7.96
C PHE A 53 -4.43 -32.59 -8.80
N ASP A 54 -4.66 -33.60 -9.67
CA ASP A 54 -3.58 -34.34 -10.37
C ASP A 54 -2.68 -33.43 -11.21
N TRP A 55 -3.27 -32.43 -11.87
CA TRP A 55 -2.51 -31.47 -12.65
C TRP A 55 -1.62 -30.58 -11.77
N LEU A 56 -2.11 -30.20 -10.57
CA LEU A 56 -1.36 -29.38 -9.64
C LEU A 56 -0.24 -30.18 -8.98
N ASP A 57 -0.47 -31.45 -8.66
CA ASP A 57 0.58 -32.37 -8.20
C ASP A 57 1.71 -32.50 -9.22
N GLU A 58 1.35 -32.68 -10.50
CA GLU A 58 2.30 -32.84 -11.59
C GLU A 58 3.17 -31.61 -11.78
N ILE A 59 2.58 -30.40 -11.85
CA ILE A 59 3.38 -29.18 -12.03
C ILE A 59 4.25 -28.87 -10.82
N ILE A 60 3.78 -29.08 -9.58
CA ILE A 60 4.60 -28.91 -8.36
C ILE A 60 5.82 -29.84 -8.41
N ASN A 61 5.66 -31.09 -8.86
CA ASN A 61 6.76 -32.03 -9.02
C ASN A 61 7.74 -31.58 -10.11
N ILE A 62 7.25 -31.12 -11.27
CA ILE A 62 8.08 -30.61 -12.37
C ILE A 62 8.93 -29.42 -11.86
N LEU A 63 8.32 -28.44 -11.21
CA LEU A 63 9.01 -27.27 -10.67
C LEU A 63 10.06 -27.67 -9.60
N GLY A 64 9.69 -28.58 -8.68
CA GLY A 64 10.59 -29.10 -7.66
C GLY A 64 11.80 -29.84 -8.20
N ASN A 65 11.63 -30.62 -9.26
CA ASN A 65 12.71 -31.32 -9.95
C ASN A 65 13.71 -30.35 -10.62
N GLN A 66 13.27 -29.15 -10.98
CA GLN A 66 14.15 -28.06 -11.45
C GLN A 66 14.69 -27.19 -10.29
N LYS A 67 14.50 -27.59 -9.02
CA LYS A 67 14.94 -26.87 -7.80
C LYS A 67 14.27 -25.49 -7.63
N LEU A 68 13.15 -25.27 -8.28
CA LEU A 68 12.33 -24.09 -8.14
C LEU A 68 11.47 -24.17 -6.86
N LYS A 69 11.33 -23.08 -6.15
CA LYS A 69 10.51 -22.95 -4.95
C LYS A 69 9.12 -22.45 -5.35
N VAL A 70 8.09 -23.12 -4.89
CA VAL A 70 6.71 -22.74 -5.22
C VAL A 70 6.12 -21.87 -4.11
N ILE A 71 5.49 -20.76 -4.52
CA ILE A 71 4.53 -20.01 -3.74
C ILE A 71 3.14 -20.50 -4.17
N LEU A 72 2.44 -21.17 -3.26
CA LEU A 72 1.11 -21.70 -3.56
C LEU A 72 0.04 -20.68 -3.13
N GLY A 73 -0.68 -20.14 -4.13
CA GLY A 73 -1.80 -19.23 -3.91
C GLY A 73 -3.07 -20.00 -3.49
N THR A 74 -3.83 -19.43 -2.53
CA THR A 74 -5.21 -19.89 -2.29
C THR A 74 -6.12 -19.28 -3.36
N PRO A 75 -7.01 -20.05 -4.02
CA PRO A 75 -7.71 -19.58 -5.21
C PRO A 75 -8.99 -18.78 -4.92
N THR A 76 -9.06 -18.17 -3.73
CA THR A 76 -10.28 -17.55 -3.23
C THR A 76 -10.63 -16.22 -3.90
N ALA A 77 -9.71 -15.62 -4.66
CA ALA A 77 -10.01 -14.40 -5.43
C ALA A 77 -10.95 -14.64 -6.64
N ALA A 78 -11.06 -15.88 -7.13
CA ALA A 78 -11.81 -16.24 -8.32
C ALA A 78 -12.72 -17.45 -8.06
N PRO A 79 -13.83 -17.28 -7.32
CA PRO A 79 -14.78 -18.36 -7.07
C PRO A 79 -15.39 -18.89 -8.36
N PRO A 80 -15.59 -20.24 -8.49
CA PRO A 80 -16.16 -20.86 -9.68
C PRO A 80 -17.63 -20.50 -9.86
N ARG A 81 -18.13 -20.61 -11.09
CA ARG A 81 -19.51 -20.21 -11.44
C ARG A 81 -20.59 -20.90 -10.61
N TRP A 82 -20.41 -22.19 -10.28
CA TRP A 82 -21.36 -22.95 -9.47
C TRP A 82 -21.56 -22.36 -8.06
N MET A 83 -20.58 -21.61 -7.54
CA MET A 83 -20.65 -20.95 -6.21
C MET A 83 -21.79 -19.93 -6.17
N ILE A 84 -22.03 -19.23 -7.29
CA ILE A 84 -23.12 -18.24 -7.40
C ILE A 84 -24.50 -18.92 -7.43
N ASP A 85 -24.59 -20.11 -8.04
CA ASP A 85 -25.84 -20.86 -8.02
C ASP A 85 -26.17 -21.37 -6.61
N LYS A 86 -25.12 -21.69 -5.83
CA LYS A 86 -25.26 -22.10 -4.43
C LYS A 86 -25.56 -20.91 -3.49
N TYR A 87 -24.96 -19.75 -3.72
CA TYR A 87 -25.05 -18.55 -2.90
C TYR A 87 -25.26 -17.30 -3.78
N PRO A 88 -26.46 -17.05 -4.31
CA PRO A 88 -26.71 -15.89 -5.18
C PRO A 88 -26.46 -14.54 -4.48
N ASP A 89 -26.64 -14.50 -3.17
CA ASP A 89 -26.48 -13.31 -2.31
C ASP A 89 -25.03 -13.04 -1.87
N MET A 90 -24.08 -13.87 -2.30
CA MET A 90 -22.66 -13.62 -2.03
C MET A 90 -22.07 -12.49 -2.89
N LEU A 91 -22.74 -12.12 -3.97
CA LEU A 91 -22.22 -11.14 -4.93
C LEU A 91 -22.14 -9.75 -4.30
N ILE A 92 -20.99 -9.10 -4.53
CA ILE A 92 -20.73 -7.74 -4.05
C ILE A 92 -21.73 -6.74 -4.65
N CYS A 93 -22.19 -5.80 -3.85
CA CYS A 93 -23.07 -4.71 -4.23
C CYS A 93 -22.39 -3.37 -3.99
N ASP A 94 -22.38 -2.48 -4.98
CA ASP A 94 -21.79 -1.15 -4.86
C ASP A 94 -22.68 -0.16 -4.10
N GLU A 95 -22.19 1.05 -3.87
CA GLU A 95 -22.89 2.12 -3.15
C GLU A 95 -24.22 2.56 -3.80
N HIS A 96 -24.37 2.33 -5.11
CA HIS A 96 -25.60 2.63 -5.85
C HIS A 96 -26.63 1.49 -5.78
N GLY A 97 -26.26 0.35 -5.18
CA GLY A 97 -27.10 -0.84 -5.08
C GLY A 97 -27.00 -1.74 -6.29
N THR A 98 -25.97 -1.59 -7.14
CA THR A 98 -25.76 -2.46 -8.30
C THR A 98 -24.97 -3.70 -7.88
N THR A 99 -25.60 -4.87 -7.99
CA THR A 99 -24.95 -6.15 -7.75
C THR A 99 -24.06 -6.51 -8.93
N LYS A 100 -22.79 -6.82 -8.64
CA LYS A 100 -21.83 -7.28 -9.65
C LYS A 100 -22.14 -8.70 -10.09
N LYS A 101 -21.60 -9.10 -11.27
CA LYS A 101 -21.89 -10.41 -11.89
C LYS A 101 -20.63 -11.23 -12.06
N HIS A 102 -20.78 -12.53 -12.31
CA HIS A 102 -19.70 -13.40 -12.74
C HIS A 102 -19.13 -12.96 -14.11
N GLY A 103 -17.87 -13.31 -14.36
CA GLY A 103 -17.15 -13.01 -15.61
C GLY A 103 -15.84 -12.28 -15.36
N SER A 104 -15.51 -12.09 -14.09
CA SER A 104 -14.27 -11.50 -13.59
C SER A 104 -13.90 -12.17 -12.27
N ARG A 105 -12.96 -11.59 -11.53
CA ARG A 105 -12.55 -11.99 -10.18
C ARG A 105 -13.14 -11.05 -9.13
N ARG A 106 -13.11 -11.45 -7.83
CA ARG A 106 -13.44 -10.63 -6.67
C ARG A 106 -14.91 -10.15 -6.60
N HIS A 107 -15.82 -10.94 -7.14
CA HIS A 107 -17.25 -10.61 -7.19
C HIS A 107 -18.03 -11.02 -5.92
N TYR A 108 -17.36 -11.21 -4.80
CA TYR A 108 -17.91 -11.68 -3.53
C TYR A 108 -17.85 -10.60 -2.42
N CYS A 109 -18.78 -10.69 -1.47
CA CYS A 109 -18.79 -9.89 -0.26
C CYS A 109 -18.01 -10.59 0.86
N PHE A 110 -17.04 -9.93 1.46
CA PHE A 110 -16.24 -10.47 2.58
C PHE A 110 -17.07 -10.83 3.82
N SER A 111 -18.26 -10.24 3.97
CA SER A 111 -19.18 -10.53 5.08
C SER A 111 -20.10 -11.73 4.84
N HIS A 112 -20.07 -12.34 3.63
CA HIS A 112 -20.94 -13.46 3.30
C HIS A 112 -20.45 -14.77 3.93
N LYS A 113 -21.21 -15.30 4.91
CA LYS A 113 -20.83 -16.48 5.71
C LYS A 113 -20.67 -17.76 4.89
N GLY A 114 -21.61 -18.03 3.96
CA GLY A 114 -21.58 -19.22 3.10
C GLY A 114 -20.34 -19.25 2.22
N TYR A 115 -19.99 -18.13 1.60
CA TYR A 115 -18.76 -18.00 0.81
C TYR A 115 -17.50 -18.18 1.68
N ALA A 116 -17.46 -17.58 2.86
CA ALA A 116 -16.33 -17.75 3.79
C ALA A 116 -16.10 -19.22 4.18
N LEU A 117 -17.17 -20.00 4.40
CA LEU A 117 -17.08 -21.44 4.69
C LEU A 117 -16.54 -22.24 3.50
N GLU A 118 -16.91 -21.91 2.27
CA GLU A 118 -16.35 -22.56 1.09
C GLU A 118 -14.86 -22.21 0.90
N CYS A 119 -14.47 -20.96 1.18
CA CYS A 119 -13.05 -20.57 1.21
C CYS A 119 -12.27 -21.38 2.26
N ASP A 120 -12.82 -21.50 3.46
CA ASP A 120 -12.19 -22.34 4.51
C ASP A 120 -11.99 -23.78 4.03
N ARG A 121 -13.01 -24.37 3.40
CA ARG A 121 -12.98 -25.74 2.90
C ARG A 121 -11.90 -25.95 1.84
N ILE A 122 -11.84 -25.11 0.81
CA ILE A 122 -10.84 -25.26 -0.26
C ILE A 122 -9.42 -24.98 0.25
N VAL A 123 -9.25 -24.00 1.13
CA VAL A 123 -7.95 -23.70 1.76
C VAL A 123 -7.49 -24.88 2.62
N GLU A 124 -8.40 -25.49 3.38
CA GLU A 124 -8.08 -26.66 4.20
C GLU A 124 -7.65 -27.86 3.36
N LEU A 125 -8.37 -28.16 2.27
CA LEU A 125 -8.01 -29.23 1.34
C LEU A 125 -6.62 -29.02 0.73
N LEU A 126 -6.30 -27.79 0.30
CA LEU A 126 -4.97 -27.44 -0.21
C LEU A 126 -3.90 -27.56 0.87
N ALA A 127 -4.16 -27.05 2.07
CA ALA A 127 -3.20 -27.08 3.17
C ALA A 127 -2.93 -28.51 3.67
N GLN A 128 -3.94 -29.37 3.76
CA GLN A 128 -3.79 -30.78 4.08
C GLN A 128 -2.93 -31.52 3.04
N ARG A 129 -3.19 -31.28 1.75
CA ARG A 129 -2.47 -31.95 0.65
C ARG A 129 -1.03 -31.48 0.52
N TYR A 130 -0.80 -30.17 0.57
CA TYR A 130 0.49 -29.55 0.20
C TYR A 130 1.29 -28.99 1.38
N GLY A 131 0.73 -28.89 2.56
CA GLY A 131 1.36 -28.23 3.72
C GLY A 131 2.73 -28.78 4.08
N LYS A 132 2.98 -30.07 3.84
CA LYS A 132 4.28 -30.75 4.08
C LYS A 132 5.09 -31.00 2.81
N ASN A 133 4.61 -30.57 1.64
CA ASN A 133 5.33 -30.74 0.40
C ASN A 133 6.58 -29.86 0.40
N ARG A 134 7.75 -30.45 0.09
CA ARG A 134 9.05 -29.77 0.17
C ARG A 134 9.24 -28.69 -0.90
N THR A 135 8.54 -28.80 -2.03
CA THR A 135 8.59 -27.81 -3.11
C THR A 135 7.83 -26.55 -2.74
N ILE A 136 6.73 -26.68 -1.96
CA ILE A 136 6.00 -25.51 -1.45
C ILE A 136 6.86 -24.83 -0.39
N SER A 137 7.30 -23.62 -0.69
CA SER A 137 8.24 -22.86 0.12
C SER A 137 7.61 -21.60 0.74
N ALA A 138 6.45 -21.17 0.24
CA ALA A 138 5.61 -20.12 0.81
C ALA A 138 4.14 -20.31 0.37
N TRP A 139 3.23 -19.63 1.08
CA TRP A 139 1.82 -19.53 0.73
C TRP A 139 1.45 -18.07 0.45
N GLN A 140 0.54 -17.85 -0.49
CA GLN A 140 -0.14 -16.58 -0.67
C GLN A 140 -1.63 -16.76 -0.38
N THR A 141 -2.19 -15.92 0.49
CA THR A 141 -3.64 -15.87 0.70
C THR A 141 -4.28 -15.02 -0.38
N ASP A 142 -5.34 -15.52 -1.05
CA ASP A 142 -6.13 -14.76 -2.03
C ASP A 142 -5.27 -14.03 -3.09
N ASN A 143 -5.75 -12.91 -3.61
CA ASN A 143 -5.00 -12.03 -4.51
C ASN A 143 -5.53 -10.58 -4.43
N GLU A 144 -4.67 -9.60 -4.18
CA GLU A 144 -4.94 -8.16 -4.29
C GLU A 144 -6.23 -7.70 -3.58
N TYR A 145 -6.35 -7.89 -2.26
CA TYR A 145 -7.51 -7.41 -1.51
C TYR A 145 -7.83 -5.94 -1.83
N GLY A 146 -9.12 -5.62 -1.96
CA GLY A 146 -9.61 -4.27 -2.20
C GLY A 146 -9.48 -3.75 -3.63
N CYS A 147 -8.75 -4.45 -4.51
CA CYS A 147 -8.62 -4.03 -5.90
C CYS A 147 -9.99 -3.95 -6.59
N HIS A 148 -10.19 -2.96 -7.47
CA HIS A 148 -11.46 -2.66 -8.16
C HIS A 148 -12.62 -2.24 -7.23
N GLY A 149 -12.33 -1.62 -6.09
CA GLY A 149 -13.33 -1.14 -5.15
C GLY A 149 -14.13 -2.25 -4.46
N THR A 150 -13.50 -3.42 -4.25
CA THR A 150 -14.20 -4.61 -3.71
C THR A 150 -14.08 -4.78 -2.19
N THR A 151 -13.47 -3.84 -1.49
CA THR A 151 -13.41 -3.85 -0.01
C THR A 151 -14.77 -3.63 0.61
N ILE A 152 -15.55 -2.69 0.08
CA ILE A 152 -16.82 -2.22 0.64
C ILE A 152 -17.97 -2.83 -0.14
N SER A 153 -18.90 -3.46 0.56
CA SER A 153 -20.07 -4.08 -0.05
C SER A 153 -21.35 -3.67 0.67
N TYR A 154 -22.34 -3.22 -0.10
CA TYR A 154 -23.65 -2.78 0.42
C TYR A 154 -24.71 -3.88 0.26
N THR A 155 -24.35 -5.11 0.65
CA THR A 155 -25.24 -6.28 0.67
C THR A 155 -25.97 -6.41 2.00
N GLU A 156 -27.05 -7.22 2.03
CA GLU A 156 -27.74 -7.55 3.28
C GLU A 156 -26.83 -8.29 4.27
N SER A 157 -25.95 -9.18 3.75
CA SER A 157 -24.94 -9.84 4.59
C SER A 157 -24.00 -8.84 5.27
N ALA A 158 -23.57 -7.78 4.55
CA ALA A 158 -22.74 -6.73 5.14
C ALA A 158 -23.53 -5.91 6.17
N LYS A 159 -24.82 -5.60 5.92
CA LYS A 159 -25.69 -4.88 6.86
C LYS A 159 -25.81 -5.63 8.19
N LEU A 160 -26.19 -6.90 8.14
CA LEU A 160 -26.38 -7.71 9.35
C LEU A 160 -25.09 -7.86 10.17
N GLU A 161 -23.95 -8.09 9.51
CA GLU A 161 -22.66 -8.18 10.18
C GLU A 161 -22.22 -6.80 10.74
N PHE A 162 -22.52 -5.69 10.04
CA PHE A 162 -22.24 -4.34 10.53
C PHE A 162 -23.06 -3.99 11.77
N GLN A 163 -24.35 -4.30 11.79
CA GLN A 163 -25.21 -4.13 12.97
C GLN A 163 -24.68 -4.94 14.16
N SER A 164 -24.26 -6.19 13.93
CA SER A 164 -23.64 -7.03 14.95
C SER A 164 -22.30 -6.46 15.45
N TRP A 165 -21.48 -5.96 14.55
CA TRP A 165 -20.19 -5.33 14.87
C TRP A 165 -20.39 -4.06 15.73
N LEU A 166 -21.34 -3.18 15.37
CA LEU A 166 -21.68 -2.00 16.16
C LEU A 166 -22.15 -2.38 17.57
N ARG A 167 -23.05 -3.36 17.68
CA ARG A 167 -23.53 -3.84 18.97
C ARG A 167 -22.36 -4.29 19.86
N ASN A 168 -21.41 -5.03 19.31
CA ASN A 168 -20.23 -5.50 20.06
C ASN A 168 -19.35 -4.33 20.52
N ILE A 169 -19.09 -3.34 19.67
CA ILE A 169 -18.28 -2.15 20.04
C ILE A 169 -18.93 -1.41 21.21
N PHE A 170 -20.21 -1.09 21.09
CA PHE A 170 -20.91 -0.32 22.12
C PHE A 170 -21.30 -1.15 23.34
N SER A 171 -21.20 -2.50 23.30
CA SER A 171 -21.25 -3.36 24.48
C SER A 171 -19.94 -3.32 25.29
N LEU A 172 -18.79 -3.38 24.63
CA LEU A 172 -17.47 -3.30 25.28
C LEU A 172 -17.27 -1.97 25.98
N GLU A 173 -17.75 -0.89 25.40
CA GLU A 173 -17.60 0.48 25.94
C GLU A 173 -18.56 0.73 27.12
N SER A 174 -19.77 0.18 27.09
CA SER A 174 -20.78 0.40 28.14
C SER A 174 -20.82 -0.67 29.22
N GLY A 175 -20.27 -1.88 28.95
CA GLY A 175 -20.41 -3.04 29.83
C GLY A 175 -21.79 -3.71 29.75
N GLU A 176 -22.64 -3.34 28.79
CA GLU A 176 -23.98 -3.90 28.57
C GLU A 176 -23.92 -5.02 27.50
N ASN A 177 -24.52 -6.19 27.77
CA ASN A 177 -24.44 -7.36 26.88
C ASN A 177 -25.08 -7.14 25.50
N ASP A 178 -26.11 -6.27 25.39
CA ASP A 178 -26.87 -6.00 24.16
C ASP A 178 -26.41 -4.73 23.42
N GLY A 179 -25.34 -4.07 23.90
CA GLY A 179 -24.87 -2.79 23.39
C GLY A 179 -25.75 -1.62 23.83
N ASN A 180 -25.17 -0.43 23.86
CA ASN A 180 -25.85 0.79 24.26
C ASN A 180 -26.12 1.67 23.04
N ILE A 181 -27.36 1.69 22.56
CA ILE A 181 -27.75 2.50 21.39
C ILE A 181 -27.66 4.00 21.67
N GLU A 182 -27.87 4.42 22.93
CA GLU A 182 -27.74 5.82 23.32
C GLU A 182 -26.27 6.27 23.29
N ALA A 183 -25.35 5.39 23.65
CA ALA A 183 -23.91 5.66 23.51
C ALA A 183 -23.54 5.85 22.03
N LEU A 184 -24.05 5.01 21.12
CA LEU A 184 -23.88 5.19 19.69
C LEU A 184 -24.47 6.52 19.20
N ASN A 185 -25.72 6.84 19.56
CA ASN A 185 -26.36 8.08 19.18
C ASN A 185 -25.57 9.32 19.63
N SER A 186 -25.00 9.26 20.85
CA SER A 186 -24.16 10.30 21.39
C SER A 186 -22.83 10.41 20.63
N ALA A 187 -22.15 9.27 20.42
CA ALA A 187 -20.85 9.22 19.72
C ALA A 187 -20.96 9.71 18.27
N TRP A 188 -22.07 9.41 17.59
CA TRP A 188 -22.30 9.86 16.22
C TRP A 188 -22.95 11.25 16.09
N GLY A 189 -23.28 11.90 17.21
CA GLY A 189 -23.95 13.20 17.19
C GLY A 189 -25.33 13.17 16.53
N ASN A 190 -26.10 12.08 16.68
CA ASN A 190 -27.36 11.83 15.97
C ASN A 190 -28.51 12.75 16.38
N THR A 191 -28.33 13.67 17.31
CA THR A 191 -29.25 14.77 17.55
C THR A 191 -29.30 15.77 16.39
N PHE A 192 -28.22 15.84 15.59
CA PHE A 192 -28.15 16.65 14.39
C PHE A 192 -29.12 16.06 13.33
N TRP A 193 -29.97 16.88 12.75
CA TRP A 193 -31.01 16.50 11.76
C TRP A 193 -31.90 15.32 12.16
N SER A 194 -32.11 15.10 13.48
CA SER A 194 -32.96 14.03 14.01
C SER A 194 -32.61 12.61 13.52
N MET A 195 -31.34 12.30 13.44
CA MET A 195 -30.82 11.01 12.93
C MET A 195 -30.73 9.90 13.99
N ARG A 196 -31.42 10.05 15.16
CA ARG A 196 -31.36 9.07 16.26
C ARG A 196 -31.97 7.73 15.88
N TYR A 197 -31.35 6.65 16.35
CA TYR A 197 -31.84 5.28 16.29
C TYR A 197 -32.36 4.83 17.66
N ASN A 198 -33.38 3.95 17.67
CA ASN A 198 -33.87 3.33 18.89
C ASN A 198 -33.30 1.93 19.11
N SER A 199 -32.76 1.31 18.07
CA SER A 199 -32.10 0.00 18.13
C SER A 199 -31.06 -0.16 17.05
N PHE A 200 -30.11 -1.08 17.25
CA PHE A 200 -29.10 -1.40 16.24
C PHE A 200 -29.69 -2.00 14.95
N SER A 201 -30.87 -2.62 15.00
CA SER A 201 -31.55 -3.17 13.83
C SER A 201 -32.15 -2.11 12.89
N GLU A 202 -32.30 -0.87 13.35
CA GLU A 202 -32.73 0.26 12.53
C GLU A 202 -31.61 0.86 11.69
N ILE A 203 -30.34 0.50 11.97
CA ILE A 203 -29.20 1.09 11.30
C ILE A 203 -29.03 0.44 9.92
N ASP A 204 -29.27 1.22 8.87
CA ASP A 204 -28.96 0.84 7.49
C ASP A 204 -27.48 1.07 7.14
N LEU A 205 -27.08 0.66 5.93
CA LEU A 205 -25.77 0.99 5.42
C LEU A 205 -25.73 2.47 4.96
N PRO A 206 -24.57 3.17 5.09
CA PRO A 206 -24.48 4.60 4.83
C PRO A 206 -24.36 4.93 3.34
N ASN A 207 -25.37 4.52 2.55
CA ASN A 207 -25.46 4.82 1.12
C ASN A 207 -26.90 5.25 0.76
N LYS A 208 -27.08 5.81 -0.42
CA LYS A 208 -28.36 6.25 -0.97
C LYS A 208 -29.10 7.29 -0.12
N THR A 209 -28.42 8.00 0.75
CA THR A 209 -28.96 9.15 1.48
C THR A 209 -29.15 10.32 0.53
N VAL A 210 -30.06 11.26 0.85
CA VAL A 210 -30.36 12.43 -0.01
C VAL A 210 -29.14 13.34 -0.17
N THR A 211 -28.39 13.50 0.91
CA THR A 211 -27.07 14.19 0.93
C THR A 211 -26.02 13.23 1.47
N ASN A 212 -24.82 13.73 1.78
CA ASN A 212 -23.79 12.91 2.41
C ASN A 212 -24.31 12.31 3.73
N PRO A 213 -24.06 11.03 4.00
CA PRO A 213 -24.46 10.39 5.25
C PRO A 213 -23.67 10.99 6.44
N ASN A 214 -24.13 10.69 7.67
CA ASN A 214 -23.42 11.07 8.89
C ASN A 214 -21.94 10.61 8.80
N PRO A 215 -20.95 11.52 8.98
CA PRO A 215 -19.53 11.18 8.87
C PRO A 215 -19.08 10.05 9.81
N ALA A 216 -19.61 10.03 11.05
CA ALA A 216 -19.30 8.97 12.02
C ALA A 216 -19.84 7.61 11.57
N HIS A 217 -21.04 7.57 11.00
CA HIS A 217 -21.65 6.36 10.44
C HIS A 217 -20.80 5.82 9.28
N LEU A 218 -20.42 6.70 8.34
CA LEU A 218 -19.58 6.30 7.20
C LEU A 218 -18.19 5.83 7.65
N MET A 219 -17.59 6.51 8.64
CA MET A 219 -16.31 6.10 9.23
C MET A 219 -16.39 4.72 9.89
N ALA A 220 -17.45 4.46 10.67
CA ALA A 220 -17.70 3.16 11.30
C ALA A 220 -17.85 2.05 10.25
N PHE A 221 -18.61 2.30 9.17
CA PHE A 221 -18.83 1.30 8.12
C PHE A 221 -17.55 0.99 7.33
N ARG A 222 -16.70 1.98 7.06
CA ARG A 222 -15.40 1.76 6.42
C ARG A 222 -14.42 1.01 7.34
N LYS A 223 -14.36 1.32 8.64
CA LYS A 223 -13.61 0.53 9.63
C LYS A 223 -14.10 -0.91 9.67
N PHE A 224 -15.41 -1.13 9.75
CA PHE A 224 -16.01 -2.46 9.68
C PHE A 224 -15.58 -3.21 8.41
N SER A 225 -15.69 -2.59 7.23
CA SER A 225 -15.31 -3.20 5.96
C SER A 225 -13.83 -3.61 5.92
N SER A 226 -12.94 -2.76 6.43
CA SER A 226 -11.51 -3.06 6.60
C SER A 226 -11.29 -4.28 7.51
N GLU A 227 -12.03 -4.37 8.63
CA GLU A 227 -11.95 -5.52 9.55
C GLU A 227 -12.48 -6.81 8.94
N GLN A 228 -13.46 -6.76 8.02
CA GLN A 228 -13.92 -7.95 7.29
C GLN A 228 -12.82 -8.52 6.39
N VAL A 229 -12.03 -7.67 5.72
CA VAL A 229 -10.86 -8.11 4.94
C VAL A 229 -9.83 -8.78 5.85
N LYS A 230 -9.49 -8.14 6.97
CA LYS A 230 -8.58 -8.72 7.98
C LYS A 230 -9.07 -10.08 8.47
N LYS A 231 -10.35 -10.18 8.85
CA LYS A 231 -10.97 -11.42 9.33
C LYS A 231 -10.93 -12.52 8.27
N PHE A 232 -11.20 -12.19 7.01
CA PHE A 232 -11.14 -13.11 5.88
C PHE A 232 -9.71 -13.63 5.65
N ASN A 233 -8.69 -12.76 5.69
CA ASN A 233 -7.29 -13.16 5.61
C ASN A 233 -6.89 -14.07 6.78
N LYS A 234 -7.22 -13.68 8.00
CA LYS A 234 -6.87 -14.39 9.23
C LYS A 234 -7.40 -15.83 9.21
N ARG A 235 -8.65 -16.06 8.76
CA ARG A 235 -9.23 -17.41 8.63
C ARG A 235 -8.37 -18.31 7.76
N GLN A 236 -7.93 -17.83 6.59
CA GLN A 236 -7.07 -18.60 5.69
C GLN A 236 -5.70 -18.89 6.33
N VAL A 237 -5.09 -17.88 6.95
CA VAL A 237 -3.81 -18.05 7.67
C VAL A 237 -3.92 -19.09 8.76
N GLU A 238 -4.95 -19.03 9.61
CA GLU A 238 -5.17 -20.00 10.71
C GLU A 238 -5.36 -21.43 10.21
N ILE A 239 -6.04 -21.61 9.07
CA ILE A 239 -6.20 -22.94 8.45
C ILE A 239 -4.87 -23.45 7.92
N ILE A 240 -4.14 -22.64 7.15
CA ILE A 240 -2.83 -23.03 6.60
C ILE A 240 -1.87 -23.43 7.73
N ARG A 241 -1.84 -22.68 8.84
CA ARG A 241 -0.98 -22.94 10.00
C ARG A 241 -1.22 -24.29 10.67
N LYS A 242 -2.41 -24.90 10.55
CA LYS A 242 -2.67 -26.25 11.09
C LYS A 242 -1.84 -27.32 10.36
N PHE A 243 -1.43 -27.08 9.13
CA PHE A 243 -0.81 -28.08 8.26
C PHE A 243 0.58 -27.70 7.75
N SER A 244 0.98 -26.42 7.86
CA SER A 244 2.21 -25.90 7.24
C SER A 244 2.91 -24.86 8.12
N ASP A 245 4.25 -25.02 8.27
CA ASP A 245 5.14 -24.05 8.91
C ASP A 245 5.75 -23.07 7.88
N ARG A 246 5.38 -23.18 6.60
CA ARG A 246 5.92 -22.30 5.56
C ARG A 246 5.42 -20.89 5.72
N PRO A 247 6.26 -19.88 5.36
CA PRO A 247 5.85 -18.47 5.47
C PRO A 247 4.64 -18.16 4.59
N ILE A 248 3.79 -17.26 5.10
CA ILE A 248 2.55 -16.84 4.44
C ILE A 248 2.64 -15.35 4.12
N THR A 249 2.19 -14.97 2.94
CA THR A 249 2.08 -13.59 2.46
C THR A 249 0.73 -13.33 1.82
N HIS A 250 0.47 -12.05 1.53
CA HIS A 250 -0.55 -11.56 0.62
C HIS A 250 0.07 -10.52 -0.30
N ASN A 251 -0.34 -10.47 -1.57
CA ASN A 251 0.09 -9.45 -2.52
C ASN A 251 -0.85 -8.23 -2.49
N PHE A 252 -0.38 -7.16 -1.89
CA PHE A 252 -1.11 -5.89 -1.81
C PHE A 252 -0.97 -5.07 -3.10
N MET A 253 -1.94 -4.20 -3.37
CA MET A 253 -1.87 -3.24 -4.47
C MET A 253 -1.52 -1.83 -4.00
N GLY A 254 -0.68 -1.14 -4.75
CA GLY A 254 -0.31 0.25 -4.48
C GLY A 254 -1.52 1.19 -4.51
N LYS A 255 -1.58 2.13 -3.55
CA LYS A 255 -2.66 3.13 -3.39
C LYS A 255 -4.08 2.53 -3.27
N ILE A 256 -4.20 1.31 -2.79
CA ILE A 256 -5.47 0.79 -2.26
C ILE A 256 -5.50 1.12 -0.78
N THR A 257 -6.39 2.00 -0.36
CA THR A 257 -6.45 2.54 1.01
C THR A 257 -7.76 2.23 1.71
N ASP A 258 -8.64 1.46 1.07
CA ASP A 258 -9.96 1.11 1.60
C ASP A 258 -9.91 0.15 2.80
N PHE A 259 -8.74 -0.41 3.14
CA PHE A 259 -8.53 -1.25 4.31
C PHE A 259 -7.12 -1.06 4.89
N ASP A 260 -6.94 -1.42 6.15
CA ASP A 260 -5.67 -1.26 6.85
C ASP A 260 -4.72 -2.44 6.56
N HIS A 261 -3.70 -2.17 5.73
CA HIS A 261 -2.69 -3.16 5.37
C HIS A 261 -1.80 -3.54 6.55
N PHE A 262 -1.54 -2.64 7.50
CA PHE A 262 -0.77 -2.98 8.70
C PHE A 262 -1.50 -4.03 9.54
N SER A 263 -2.82 -3.91 9.66
CA SER A 263 -3.63 -4.84 10.44
C SER A 263 -3.71 -6.23 9.79
N VAL A 264 -3.80 -6.32 8.46
CA VAL A 264 -3.69 -7.59 7.71
C VAL A 264 -2.28 -8.16 7.82
N GLY A 265 -1.25 -7.33 7.71
CA GLY A 265 0.17 -7.71 7.82
C GLY A 265 0.54 -8.33 9.16
N GLN A 266 -0.26 -8.11 10.23
CA GLN A 266 -0.02 -8.74 11.53
C GLN A 266 -0.09 -10.27 11.48
N ASP A 267 -0.96 -10.81 10.64
CA ASP A 267 -1.17 -12.25 10.48
C ASP A 267 -0.18 -12.89 9.50
N LEU A 268 0.58 -12.08 8.73
CA LEU A 268 1.52 -12.51 7.70
C LEU A 268 2.96 -12.59 8.23
N ASP A 269 3.80 -13.44 7.62
CA ASP A 269 5.24 -13.54 7.93
C ASP A 269 6.07 -12.52 7.17
N PHE A 270 5.60 -12.11 6.01
CA PHE A 270 6.18 -11.06 5.19
C PHE A 270 5.09 -10.43 4.31
N ALA A 271 5.28 -9.20 3.88
CA ALA A 271 4.38 -8.57 2.93
C ALA A 271 4.88 -8.78 1.50
N SER A 272 3.97 -8.79 0.54
CA SER A 272 4.32 -8.61 -0.86
C SER A 272 3.36 -7.60 -1.52
N TRP A 273 3.79 -7.04 -2.65
CA TRP A 273 2.94 -6.09 -3.37
C TRP A 273 3.23 -6.13 -4.88
N ASP A 274 2.32 -5.56 -5.66
CA ASP A 274 2.35 -5.61 -7.10
C ASP A 274 2.71 -4.24 -7.65
N SER A 275 3.84 -4.20 -8.39
CA SER A 275 4.50 -2.99 -8.87
C SER A 275 4.35 -2.85 -10.37
N TYR A 276 3.52 -1.91 -10.79
CA TYR A 276 3.24 -1.60 -12.18
C TYR A 276 3.56 -0.13 -12.50
N PRO A 277 4.85 0.25 -12.60
CA PRO A 277 5.28 1.65 -12.66
C PRO A 277 4.60 2.49 -13.73
N LEU A 278 4.50 1.96 -14.96
CA LEU A 278 3.90 2.69 -16.08
C LEU A 278 2.39 2.76 -15.95
N GLY A 279 1.75 1.64 -15.59
CA GLY A 279 0.31 1.61 -15.39
C GLY A 279 -0.13 2.52 -14.24
N PHE A 280 0.59 2.52 -13.13
CA PHE A 280 0.27 3.35 -11.98
C PHE A 280 0.50 4.85 -12.22
N LEU A 281 1.49 5.23 -13.03
CA LEU A 281 1.68 6.62 -13.41
C LEU A 281 0.41 7.20 -14.02
N GLU A 282 -0.26 6.43 -14.86
CA GLU A 282 -1.46 6.87 -15.58
C GLU A 282 -2.75 6.72 -14.77
N ASP A 283 -2.86 5.65 -13.96
CA ASP A 283 -4.08 5.27 -13.25
C ASP A 283 -4.13 5.77 -11.80
N ARG A 284 -2.98 5.94 -11.12
CA ARG A 284 -2.94 6.15 -9.65
C ARG A 284 -2.15 7.35 -9.19
N VAL A 285 -1.16 7.80 -9.96
CA VAL A 285 -0.39 8.99 -9.59
C VAL A 285 -1.20 10.23 -9.94
N ASP A 286 -1.51 11.02 -8.92
CA ASP A 286 -2.11 12.33 -9.10
C ASP A 286 -0.99 13.35 -9.41
N ALA A 287 -0.79 13.61 -10.68
CA ALA A 287 0.27 14.48 -11.19
C ALA A 287 -0.20 15.22 -12.44
N GLU A 288 0.43 16.37 -12.67
CA GLU A 288 0.24 17.17 -13.86
C GLU A 288 0.55 16.38 -15.14
N GLU A 289 -0.17 16.65 -16.22
CA GLU A 289 0.01 15.99 -17.53
C GLU A 289 1.45 16.09 -18.05
N GLN A 290 2.16 17.17 -17.75
CA GLN A 290 3.56 17.34 -18.15
C GLN A 290 4.45 16.31 -17.44
N HIS A 291 4.23 16.06 -16.15
CA HIS A 291 4.95 15.03 -15.39
C HIS A 291 4.66 13.62 -15.93
N LYS A 292 3.39 13.32 -16.23
CA LYS A 292 3.01 12.03 -16.83
C LYS A 292 3.67 11.82 -18.19
N LYS A 293 3.74 12.85 -19.05
CA LYS A 293 4.44 12.80 -20.33
C LYS A 293 5.95 12.56 -20.17
N GLU A 294 6.58 13.27 -19.23
CA GLU A 294 8.01 13.15 -18.96
C GLU A 294 8.39 11.73 -18.54
N TYR A 295 7.57 11.11 -17.68
CA TYR A 295 7.85 9.78 -17.12
C TYR A 295 7.01 8.65 -17.74
N ALA A 296 6.34 8.87 -18.87
CA ALA A 296 5.42 7.92 -19.49
C ALA A 296 6.02 6.52 -19.72
N ARG A 297 7.34 6.43 -19.94
CA ARG A 297 8.08 5.18 -20.21
C ARG A 297 9.03 4.77 -19.09
N GLN A 298 9.07 5.50 -17.99
CA GLN A 298 9.93 5.27 -16.82
C GLN A 298 9.12 4.99 -15.55
N GLY A 299 7.88 5.47 -15.48
CA GLY A 299 7.08 5.50 -14.26
C GLY A 299 7.52 6.64 -13.33
N ASP A 300 6.66 7.00 -12.37
CA ASP A 300 6.99 8.03 -11.37
C ASP A 300 8.19 7.60 -10.51
N PRO A 301 9.23 8.45 -10.35
CA PRO A 301 10.46 8.08 -9.62
C PRO A 301 10.28 7.79 -8.12
N ASP A 302 9.13 8.15 -7.54
CA ASP A 302 8.90 8.07 -6.10
C ASP A 302 7.75 7.15 -5.71
N PHE A 303 6.80 6.86 -6.62
CA PHE A 303 5.60 6.10 -6.31
C PHE A 303 5.90 4.66 -5.89
N GLN A 304 6.79 3.96 -6.63
CA GLN A 304 7.22 2.61 -6.25
C GLN A 304 7.99 2.64 -4.94
N ALA A 305 8.93 3.57 -4.82
CA ALA A 305 9.77 3.70 -3.63
C ALA A 305 8.95 3.90 -2.36
N PHE A 306 7.87 4.71 -2.43
CA PHE A 306 6.91 4.88 -1.34
C PHE A 306 6.29 3.55 -0.92
N HIS A 307 5.81 2.77 -1.88
CA HIS A 307 5.18 1.47 -1.61
C HIS A 307 6.20 0.42 -1.16
N HIS A 308 7.43 0.45 -1.65
CA HIS A 308 8.51 -0.39 -1.14
C HIS A 308 8.77 -0.15 0.36
N ASP A 309 8.83 1.11 0.77
CA ASP A 309 9.02 1.47 2.18
C ASP A 309 7.78 1.16 3.03
N LEU A 310 6.57 1.34 2.49
CA LEU A 310 5.31 0.99 3.14
C LEU A 310 5.22 -0.53 3.39
N TYR A 311 5.44 -1.35 2.35
CA TYR A 311 5.30 -2.80 2.49
C TYR A 311 6.46 -3.44 3.25
N ARG A 312 7.64 -2.81 3.26
CA ARG A 312 8.68 -3.19 4.21
C ARG A 312 8.19 -3.07 5.66
N SER A 313 7.47 -2.00 5.97
CA SER A 313 6.90 -1.79 7.31
C SER A 313 5.75 -2.75 7.60
N VAL A 314 4.80 -2.93 6.68
CA VAL A 314 3.69 -3.90 6.79
C VAL A 314 4.22 -5.32 7.04
N GLY A 315 5.31 -5.71 6.36
CA GLY A 315 5.96 -7.01 6.48
C GLY A 315 6.99 -7.09 7.62
N LYS A 316 7.00 -6.14 8.56
CA LYS A 316 7.91 -6.16 9.74
C LYS A 316 9.40 -6.26 9.32
N GLY A 317 9.77 -5.59 8.23
CA GLY A 317 11.11 -5.60 7.65
C GLY A 317 11.32 -6.63 6.54
N ARG A 318 10.39 -7.58 6.33
CA ARG A 318 10.44 -8.61 5.28
C ARG A 318 9.39 -8.34 4.21
N TRP A 319 9.81 -8.22 2.95
CA TRP A 319 8.85 -7.95 1.89
C TRP A 319 9.38 -8.34 0.50
N TRP A 320 8.46 -8.53 -0.45
CA TRP A 320 8.72 -8.90 -1.83
C TRP A 320 7.93 -8.00 -2.79
N VAL A 321 8.40 -7.89 -4.03
CA VAL A 321 7.54 -7.57 -5.17
C VAL A 321 7.01 -8.89 -5.70
N MET A 322 5.70 -9.10 -5.61
CA MET A 322 5.09 -10.34 -6.11
C MET A 322 4.81 -10.28 -7.60
N GLU A 323 4.47 -9.10 -8.10
CA GLU A 323 4.21 -8.84 -9.50
C GLU A 323 4.96 -7.58 -9.95
N GLN A 324 6.09 -7.75 -10.64
CA GLN A 324 6.79 -6.65 -11.27
C GLN A 324 6.37 -6.56 -12.74
N GLN A 325 5.97 -5.37 -13.16
CA GLN A 325 5.67 -5.06 -14.56
C GLN A 325 6.88 -5.34 -15.46
N PRO A 326 6.78 -6.22 -16.49
CA PRO A 326 7.89 -6.48 -17.39
C PRO A 326 7.85 -5.64 -18.68
N GLY A 327 6.67 -5.08 -19.03
CA GLY A 327 6.46 -4.34 -20.25
C GLY A 327 5.09 -3.69 -20.27
N PRO A 328 4.47 -3.40 -21.43
CA PRO A 328 3.12 -2.90 -21.50
C PRO A 328 2.12 -3.72 -20.68
N VAL A 329 1.27 -3.04 -19.93
CA VAL A 329 0.05 -3.62 -19.34
C VAL A 329 -1.13 -3.37 -20.28
N ASN A 330 -2.36 -3.73 -19.89
CA ASN A 330 -3.53 -3.58 -20.76
C ASN A 330 -4.68 -2.78 -20.13
N TRP A 331 -4.54 -2.40 -18.86
CA TRP A 331 -5.61 -1.85 -18.04
C TRP A 331 -5.48 -0.34 -17.78
N ALA A 332 -4.32 0.25 -18.03
CA ALA A 332 -4.14 1.69 -17.89
C ALA A 332 -4.65 2.43 -19.15
N PRO A 333 -4.96 3.75 -19.05
CA PRO A 333 -5.34 4.57 -20.19
C PRO A 333 -4.28 4.57 -21.31
N TYR A 334 -3.00 4.54 -20.95
CA TYR A 334 -1.86 4.44 -21.86
C TYR A 334 -0.90 3.35 -21.40
N ASN A 335 -0.45 2.51 -22.33
CA ASN A 335 0.34 1.31 -22.03
C ASN A 335 1.61 1.25 -22.90
N PRO A 336 2.55 2.17 -22.74
CA PRO A 336 3.77 2.22 -23.54
C PRO A 336 4.76 1.11 -23.16
N LYS A 337 5.69 0.80 -24.05
CA LYS A 337 6.89 0.00 -23.74
C LYS A 337 7.79 0.85 -22.81
N PRO A 338 8.38 0.27 -21.74
CA PRO A 338 9.40 0.95 -20.95
C PRO A 338 10.64 1.27 -21.80
N LEU A 339 11.39 2.31 -21.42
CA LEU A 339 12.71 2.57 -21.99
C LEU A 339 13.68 1.46 -21.57
N ASP A 340 14.66 1.20 -22.44
CA ASP A 340 15.67 0.17 -22.18
C ASP A 340 16.47 0.53 -20.91
N GLY A 341 16.64 -0.43 -20.01
CA GLY A 341 17.26 -0.26 -18.69
C GLY A 341 16.28 -0.04 -17.54
N MET A 342 15.01 0.28 -17.83
CA MET A 342 14.06 0.58 -16.77
C MET A 342 13.64 -0.65 -15.97
N LEU A 343 13.47 -1.80 -16.61
CA LEU A 343 13.13 -3.03 -15.88
C LEU A 343 14.26 -3.46 -14.92
N GLU A 344 15.50 -3.29 -15.34
CA GLU A 344 16.65 -3.49 -14.48
C GLU A 344 16.64 -2.47 -13.32
N LEU A 345 16.42 -1.18 -13.60
CA LEU A 345 16.36 -0.11 -12.60
C LEU A 345 15.30 -0.39 -11.53
N TRP A 346 14.05 -0.67 -11.93
CA TRP A 346 12.96 -0.97 -11.00
C TRP A 346 13.25 -2.18 -10.12
N THR A 347 13.82 -3.23 -10.70
CA THR A 347 14.21 -4.43 -9.95
C THR A 347 15.26 -4.13 -8.88
N TRP A 348 16.29 -3.37 -9.24
CA TRP A 348 17.32 -3.00 -8.28
C TRP A 348 16.85 -1.95 -7.26
N GLU A 349 15.90 -1.09 -7.61
CA GLU A 349 15.30 -0.18 -6.62
C GLU A 349 14.55 -0.97 -5.54
N ALA A 350 13.76 -1.98 -5.91
CA ALA A 350 13.13 -2.85 -4.93
C ALA A 350 14.18 -3.51 -4.01
N PHE A 351 15.29 -4.01 -4.56
CA PHE A 351 16.39 -4.57 -3.77
C PHE A 351 17.11 -3.52 -2.89
N ALA A 352 17.24 -2.30 -3.36
CA ALA A 352 17.80 -1.20 -2.57
C ALA A 352 16.90 -0.83 -1.38
N HIS A 353 15.58 -0.98 -1.52
CA HIS A 353 14.61 -0.82 -0.45
C HIS A 353 14.46 -2.06 0.45
N GLY A 354 15.23 -3.14 0.19
CA GLY A 354 15.31 -4.33 1.03
C GLY A 354 14.43 -5.49 0.62
N ALA A 355 13.89 -5.51 -0.60
CA ALA A 355 13.15 -6.67 -1.10
C ALA A 355 13.98 -7.95 -1.05
N GLU A 356 13.37 -9.07 -0.64
CA GLU A 356 13.99 -10.39 -0.69
C GLU A 356 13.84 -11.01 -2.08
N VAL A 357 12.70 -10.79 -2.72
CA VAL A 357 12.37 -11.31 -4.05
C VAL A 357 11.71 -10.23 -4.89
N VAL A 358 12.04 -10.20 -6.18
CA VAL A 358 11.29 -9.50 -7.21
C VAL A 358 10.79 -10.55 -8.20
N SER A 359 9.47 -10.70 -8.27
CA SER A 359 8.77 -11.67 -9.11
C SER A 359 8.08 -10.95 -10.27
N PHE A 360 8.29 -11.42 -11.50
CA PHE A 360 7.75 -10.77 -12.68
C PHE A 360 6.37 -11.32 -13.04
N PHE A 361 5.46 -10.46 -13.44
CA PHE A 361 4.16 -10.84 -13.94
C PHE A 361 4.12 -10.72 -15.46
N ARG A 362 4.29 -11.80 -16.24
CA ARG A 362 4.35 -13.21 -15.89
C ARG A 362 5.36 -13.94 -16.77
N TRP A 363 5.57 -15.25 -16.56
CA TRP A 363 6.49 -16.05 -17.37
C TRP A 363 6.15 -16.00 -18.86
N ARG A 364 4.91 -16.33 -19.22
CA ARG A 364 4.45 -16.34 -20.61
C ARG A 364 3.18 -15.52 -20.76
N GLN A 365 3.14 -14.62 -21.74
CA GLN A 365 1.96 -13.80 -22.06
C GLN A 365 0.80 -14.68 -22.50
N ALA A 366 -0.38 -14.49 -21.92
CA ALA A 366 -1.56 -15.26 -22.28
C ALA A 366 -2.05 -14.91 -23.69
N PRO A 367 -2.47 -15.91 -24.49
CA PRO A 367 -3.02 -15.68 -25.81
C PRO A 367 -4.52 -15.32 -25.80
N PHE A 368 -5.16 -15.33 -24.64
CA PHE A 368 -6.60 -15.15 -24.45
C PHE A 368 -6.90 -14.36 -23.16
N GLY A 369 -8.19 -14.07 -22.96
CA GLY A 369 -8.71 -13.43 -21.76
C GLY A 369 -8.43 -11.94 -21.72
N GLN A 370 -8.78 -11.33 -20.58
CA GLN A 370 -8.71 -9.90 -20.38
C GLN A 370 -7.27 -9.35 -20.43
N GLU A 371 -6.28 -10.20 -20.10
CA GLU A 371 -4.87 -9.80 -20.01
C GLU A 371 -4.03 -10.29 -21.21
N LYS A 372 -4.65 -10.60 -22.36
CA LYS A 372 -3.90 -11.05 -23.55
C LYS A 372 -2.86 -10.02 -24.05
N MET A 373 -3.06 -8.74 -23.74
CA MET A 373 -2.12 -7.68 -24.11
C MET A 373 -1.10 -7.37 -23.00
N HIS A 374 -1.21 -8.02 -21.85
CA HIS A 374 -0.26 -7.87 -20.76
C HIS A 374 1.02 -8.64 -21.04
N THR A 375 2.13 -7.93 -21.19
CA THR A 375 3.41 -8.52 -21.58
C THR A 375 3.93 -9.51 -20.54
N GLY A 376 4.42 -10.67 -20.99
CA GLY A 376 5.17 -11.63 -20.20
C GLY A 376 6.69 -11.57 -20.50
N LEU A 377 7.47 -12.42 -19.84
CA LEU A 377 8.89 -12.64 -20.21
C LEU A 377 9.02 -13.42 -21.51
N HIS A 378 8.01 -14.22 -21.86
CA HIS A 378 7.87 -14.87 -23.15
C HIS A 378 6.59 -14.43 -23.83
N LEU A 379 6.61 -14.38 -25.16
CA LEU A 379 5.43 -14.20 -25.99
C LEU A 379 4.56 -15.49 -25.97
N PRO A 380 3.32 -15.44 -26.47
CA PRO A 380 2.42 -16.60 -26.45
C PRO A 380 2.99 -17.84 -27.15
N ASP A 381 3.81 -17.67 -28.20
CA ASP A 381 4.46 -18.75 -28.94
C ASP A 381 5.70 -19.31 -28.23
N GLY A 382 6.08 -18.77 -27.07
CA GLY A 382 7.25 -19.20 -26.32
C GLY A 382 8.57 -18.49 -26.68
N THR A 383 8.56 -17.59 -27.65
CA THR A 383 9.74 -16.78 -27.95
C THR A 383 9.98 -15.75 -26.85
N LYS A 384 11.25 -15.33 -26.67
CA LYS A 384 11.62 -14.35 -25.63
C LYS A 384 11.06 -12.97 -25.95
N SER A 385 10.42 -12.34 -24.98
CA SER A 385 10.04 -10.92 -25.09
C SER A 385 11.25 -10.01 -24.95
N PRO A 386 11.16 -8.73 -25.33
CA PRO A 386 12.24 -7.75 -25.10
C PRO A 386 12.71 -7.67 -23.64
N SER A 387 11.82 -7.87 -22.68
CA SER A 387 12.09 -7.80 -21.24
C SER A 387 12.99 -8.93 -20.73
N TYR A 388 12.99 -10.07 -21.40
CA TYR A 388 13.78 -11.24 -21.00
C TYR A 388 15.26 -10.91 -20.83
N ASN A 389 15.83 -10.14 -21.77
CA ASN A 389 17.25 -9.81 -21.76
C ASN A 389 17.60 -8.88 -20.57
N GLU A 390 16.70 -8.00 -20.14
CA GLU A 390 16.95 -7.16 -18.96
C GLU A 390 16.91 -7.99 -17.67
N VAL A 391 15.96 -8.93 -17.56
CA VAL A 391 15.92 -9.87 -16.44
C VAL A 391 17.17 -10.75 -16.40
N GLN A 392 17.69 -11.18 -17.56
CA GLN A 392 18.94 -11.93 -17.64
C GLN A 392 20.11 -11.11 -17.10
N LYS A 393 20.21 -9.82 -17.43
CA LYS A 393 21.25 -8.92 -16.89
C LYS A 393 21.15 -8.80 -15.36
N VAL A 394 19.94 -8.66 -14.81
CA VAL A 394 19.72 -8.65 -13.36
C VAL A 394 20.18 -9.97 -12.74
N SER A 395 19.78 -11.11 -13.31
CA SER A 395 20.18 -12.43 -12.85
C SER A 395 21.71 -12.59 -12.79
N ASP A 396 22.42 -12.14 -13.83
CA ASP A 396 23.89 -12.19 -13.88
C ASP A 396 24.54 -11.31 -12.81
N LYS A 397 24.04 -10.10 -12.60
CA LYS A 397 24.52 -9.19 -11.54
C LYS A 397 24.26 -9.75 -10.14
N LEU A 398 23.14 -10.44 -9.92
CA LEU A 398 22.82 -11.07 -8.63
C LEU A 398 23.80 -12.18 -8.23
N LYS A 399 24.50 -12.80 -9.15
CA LYS A 399 25.56 -13.79 -8.85
C LYS A 399 26.66 -13.17 -7.99
N GLN A 400 26.90 -11.85 -8.10
CA GLN A 400 27.92 -11.11 -7.39
C GLN A 400 27.38 -10.26 -6.23
N ALA A 401 26.14 -9.78 -6.31
CA ALA A 401 25.54 -8.81 -5.39
C ALA A 401 24.20 -9.31 -4.78
N ASN A 402 24.16 -10.56 -4.28
CA ASN A 402 22.94 -11.19 -3.81
C ASN A 402 22.60 -10.98 -2.33
N SER A 403 23.47 -10.36 -1.53
CA SER A 403 23.21 -10.18 -0.09
C SER A 403 22.30 -8.98 0.17
N ILE A 404 21.25 -9.17 1.00
CA ILE A 404 20.39 -8.08 1.48
C ILE A 404 21.15 -7.35 2.59
N LYS A 405 21.22 -6.03 2.48
CA LYS A 405 21.82 -5.15 3.49
C LYS A 405 20.71 -4.50 4.33
N LYS A 406 21.03 -4.22 5.59
CA LYS A 406 20.15 -3.47 6.47
C LYS A 406 19.88 -2.09 5.88
N THR A 407 18.61 -1.74 5.71
CA THR A 407 18.22 -0.38 5.35
C THR A 407 18.52 0.57 6.50
N LEU A 408 18.94 1.78 6.16
CA LEU A 408 19.26 2.84 7.12
C LEU A 408 18.34 4.03 6.86
N SER A 409 17.65 4.48 7.90
CA SER A 409 16.85 5.70 7.85
C SER A 409 16.93 6.45 9.17
N LYS A 410 17.12 7.77 9.09
CA LYS A 410 17.03 8.70 10.22
C LYS A 410 15.70 9.45 10.25
N ILE A 411 14.87 9.23 9.24
CA ILE A 411 13.60 9.93 9.02
C ILE A 411 12.49 8.90 8.91
N ALA A 412 11.39 9.16 9.60
CA ALA A 412 10.17 8.36 9.42
C ALA A 412 8.95 9.24 9.11
N ILE A 413 8.07 8.70 8.28
CA ILE A 413 6.73 9.24 8.05
C ILE A 413 5.73 8.28 8.70
N ILE A 414 4.82 8.80 9.52
CA ILE A 414 3.72 8.01 10.08
C ILE A 414 2.56 8.04 9.09
N PHE A 415 2.07 6.85 8.73
CA PHE A 415 0.96 6.65 7.82
C PHE A 415 -0.21 5.93 8.51
N ASP A 416 -1.44 6.42 8.29
CA ASP A 416 -2.66 5.87 8.88
C ASP A 416 -3.78 5.73 7.85
N TYR A 417 -4.25 4.50 7.64
CA TYR A 417 -5.39 4.21 6.76
C TYR A 417 -6.70 4.83 7.25
N ASN A 418 -6.88 4.98 8.58
CA ASN A 418 -8.04 5.68 9.12
C ASN A 418 -7.99 7.19 8.83
N ALA A 419 -6.80 7.78 8.81
CA ALA A 419 -6.66 9.18 8.40
C ALA A 419 -7.04 9.35 6.92
N ASP A 420 -6.60 8.45 6.03
CA ASP A 420 -7.00 8.49 4.62
C ASP A 420 -8.53 8.37 4.46
N THR A 421 -9.15 7.45 5.18
CA THR A 421 -10.61 7.34 5.25
C THR A 421 -11.29 8.62 5.73
N ALA A 422 -10.76 9.25 6.80
CA ALA A 422 -11.31 10.49 7.35
C ALA A 422 -11.22 11.66 6.36
N TRP A 423 -10.10 11.79 5.65
CA TRP A 423 -9.95 12.78 4.59
C TRP A 423 -10.88 12.53 3.40
N TYR A 424 -11.11 11.27 3.03
CA TYR A 424 -12.09 10.90 2.01
C TYR A 424 -13.53 11.31 2.40
N ILE A 425 -13.91 11.06 3.66
CA ILE A 425 -15.25 11.37 4.18
C ILE A 425 -15.47 12.89 4.28
N GLN A 426 -14.48 13.61 4.75
CA GLN A 426 -14.51 15.06 4.96
C GLN A 426 -13.26 15.72 4.35
N PRO A 427 -13.16 15.83 3.03
CA PRO A 427 -11.97 16.40 2.37
C PRO A 427 -11.76 17.89 2.69
N HIS A 428 -12.85 18.64 2.97
CA HIS A 428 -12.85 20.07 3.27
C HIS A 428 -12.48 20.98 2.08
N GLY A 429 -12.33 20.42 0.90
CA GLY A 429 -12.01 21.14 -0.34
C GLY A 429 -11.76 20.18 -1.49
N GLU A 430 -11.63 20.75 -2.69
CA GLU A 430 -11.35 20.00 -3.91
C GLU A 430 -9.87 19.54 -3.92
N ASN A 431 -9.62 18.32 -4.41
CA ASN A 431 -8.28 17.75 -4.60
C ASN A 431 -7.44 17.62 -3.29
N LEU A 432 -8.08 17.61 -2.13
CA LEU A 432 -7.44 17.39 -0.84
C LEU A 432 -7.53 15.91 -0.47
N SER A 433 -6.40 15.19 -0.45
CA SER A 433 -6.33 13.80 -0.02
C SER A 433 -5.13 13.56 0.90
N TYR A 434 -5.32 12.69 1.89
CA TYR A 434 -4.27 12.31 2.82
C TYR A 434 -3.08 11.65 2.12
N PHE A 435 -3.36 10.72 1.20
CA PHE A 435 -2.30 10.06 0.44
C PHE A 435 -1.42 11.06 -0.30
N ASN A 436 -2.01 12.04 -0.98
CA ASN A 436 -1.25 13.06 -1.71
C ASN A 436 -0.41 13.94 -0.78
N LEU A 437 -0.96 14.33 0.38
CA LEU A 437 -0.23 15.10 1.38
C LEU A 437 1.04 14.35 1.83
N ILE A 438 0.90 13.08 2.19
CA ILE A 438 2.02 12.23 2.61
C ILE A 438 3.01 12.01 1.46
N PHE A 439 2.50 11.77 0.26
CA PHE A 439 3.34 11.48 -0.90
C PHE A 439 4.15 12.70 -1.34
N GLU A 440 3.61 13.91 -1.26
CA GLU A 440 4.38 15.15 -1.53
C GLU A 440 5.52 15.35 -0.51
N VAL A 441 5.26 15.09 0.77
CA VAL A 441 6.30 15.09 1.80
C VAL A 441 7.39 14.05 1.51
N TYR A 442 7.00 12.84 1.12
CA TYR A 442 7.93 11.77 0.76
C TYR A 442 8.78 12.17 -0.45
N LYS A 443 8.17 12.70 -1.53
CA LYS A 443 8.88 13.18 -2.74
C LYS A 443 9.90 14.27 -2.40
N ALA A 444 9.52 15.25 -1.57
CA ALA A 444 10.43 16.34 -1.19
C ALA A 444 11.68 15.83 -0.47
N LEU A 445 11.53 14.87 0.43
CA LEU A 445 12.67 14.24 1.12
C LEU A 445 13.52 13.37 0.18
N ARG A 446 12.89 12.62 -0.73
CA ARG A 446 13.60 11.82 -1.74
C ARG A 446 14.47 12.68 -2.67
N LYS A 447 13.98 13.86 -3.07
CA LYS A 447 14.74 14.85 -3.86
C LYS A 447 15.95 15.42 -3.11
N LEU A 448 15.96 15.34 -1.78
CA LEU A 448 17.11 15.67 -0.92
C LEU A 448 18.02 14.46 -0.63
N GLY A 449 17.84 13.34 -1.32
CA GLY A 449 18.66 12.15 -1.20
C GLY A 449 18.42 11.37 0.11
N GLN A 450 17.24 11.49 0.72
CA GLN A 450 16.97 10.82 2.00
C GLN A 450 16.40 9.42 1.79
N SER A 451 16.81 8.51 2.67
CA SER A 451 16.14 7.22 2.92
C SER A 451 15.07 7.44 3.99
N ILE A 452 13.88 6.90 3.78
CA ILE A 452 12.71 7.17 4.63
C ILE A 452 12.10 5.83 5.03
N ASP A 453 11.64 5.73 6.28
CA ASP A 453 10.79 4.64 6.73
C ASP A 453 9.34 5.12 6.85
N ILE A 454 8.38 4.28 6.46
CA ILE A 454 6.95 4.54 6.66
C ILE A 454 6.50 3.67 7.83
N LEU A 455 5.87 4.28 8.83
CA LEU A 455 5.50 3.62 10.07
C LEU A 455 3.99 3.66 10.30
N SER A 456 3.45 2.59 10.88
CA SER A 456 2.11 2.61 11.45
C SER A 456 2.03 3.54 12.67
N VAL A 457 0.84 4.09 12.94
CA VAL A 457 0.52 4.85 14.18
C VAL A 457 0.77 4.04 15.44
N ASP A 458 0.75 2.72 15.36
CA ASP A 458 0.96 1.81 16.50
C ASP A 458 2.43 1.41 16.70
N ASN A 459 3.35 1.91 15.86
CA ASN A 459 4.78 1.65 16.05
C ASN A 459 5.26 2.23 17.39
N LYS A 460 5.88 1.36 18.21
CA LYS A 460 6.28 1.73 19.58
C LYS A 460 7.69 2.26 19.69
N ASP A 461 8.59 1.87 18.77
CA ASP A 461 10.00 2.25 18.81
C ASP A 461 10.31 3.31 17.75
N LEU A 462 10.58 4.52 18.22
CA LEU A 462 10.98 5.66 17.40
C LEU A 462 12.46 6.03 17.64
N SER A 463 13.20 5.27 18.43
CA SER A 463 14.52 5.65 18.96
C SER A 463 15.60 5.81 17.90
N GLN A 464 15.48 5.13 16.76
CA GLN A 464 16.46 5.21 15.66
C GLN A 464 16.33 6.47 14.80
N TYR A 465 15.20 7.19 14.91
CA TYR A 465 14.94 8.35 14.06
C TYR A 465 15.40 9.65 14.70
N GLN A 466 15.64 10.66 13.88
CA GLN A 466 15.96 12.03 14.27
C GLN A 466 14.85 13.00 13.85
N ILE A 467 14.08 12.63 12.81
CA ILE A 467 12.93 13.40 12.32
C ILE A 467 11.75 12.47 12.15
N ILE A 468 10.61 12.84 12.74
CA ILE A 468 9.31 12.19 12.54
C ILE A 468 8.37 13.17 11.85
N ILE A 469 7.67 12.73 10.83
CA ILE A 469 6.70 13.55 10.10
C ILE A 469 5.35 12.82 10.12
N ALA A 470 4.32 13.45 10.64
CA ALA A 470 3.01 12.87 10.85
C ALA A 470 1.88 13.87 10.51
N PRO A 471 1.83 14.37 9.26
CA PRO A 471 0.82 15.34 8.86
C PRO A 471 -0.53 14.66 8.64
N GLY A 472 -1.61 15.41 8.73
CA GLY A 472 -2.92 14.95 8.31
C GLY A 472 -3.58 13.88 9.18
N LEU A 473 -3.02 13.52 10.34
CA LEU A 473 -3.61 12.56 11.27
C LEU A 473 -4.80 13.20 12.01
N ILE A 474 -5.97 13.23 11.35
CA ILE A 474 -7.18 13.88 11.87
C ILE A 474 -7.50 13.42 13.29
N HIS A 475 -7.47 12.11 13.52
CA HIS A 475 -7.52 11.54 14.86
C HIS A 475 -6.14 11.05 15.28
N MET A 476 -5.68 11.45 16.45
CA MET A 476 -4.42 11.01 17.03
C MET A 476 -4.66 10.43 18.42
N LYS A 477 -4.47 9.12 18.57
CA LYS A 477 -4.59 8.42 19.85
C LYS A 477 -3.63 8.99 20.89
N GLU A 478 -4.05 9.07 22.15
CA GLU A 478 -3.24 9.61 23.27
C GLU A 478 -1.88 8.91 23.41
N GLY A 479 -1.82 7.61 23.17
CA GLY A 479 -0.55 6.87 23.18
C GLY A 479 0.46 7.38 22.14
N LEU A 480 0.01 7.78 20.96
CA LEU A 480 0.86 8.36 19.92
C LEU A 480 1.25 9.81 20.30
N LYS A 481 0.30 10.63 20.76
CA LYS A 481 0.59 12.00 21.23
C LYS A 481 1.71 11.98 22.30
N LYS A 482 1.61 11.06 23.28
CA LYS A 482 2.61 10.89 24.33
C LYS A 482 3.98 10.44 23.78
N ARG A 483 4.02 9.50 22.83
CA ARG A 483 5.29 9.07 22.21
C ARG A 483 5.95 10.21 21.46
N LEU A 484 5.20 10.97 20.67
CA LEU A 484 5.72 12.08 19.88
C LEU A 484 6.13 13.27 20.77
N SER A 485 5.40 13.58 21.83
CA SER A 485 5.79 14.66 22.76
C SER A 485 7.08 14.36 23.53
N ASN A 486 7.38 13.08 23.77
CA ASN A 486 8.60 12.63 24.43
C ASN A 486 9.77 12.35 23.47
N PHE A 487 9.54 12.44 22.18
CA PHE A 487 10.56 12.21 21.17
C PHE A 487 11.66 13.28 21.24
N LYS A 488 12.93 12.88 21.07
CA LYS A 488 14.08 13.79 21.25
C LYS A 488 14.50 14.53 19.99
N GLY A 489 13.98 14.14 18.83
CA GLY A 489 14.24 14.78 17.55
C GLY A 489 13.15 15.78 17.16
N LEU A 490 13.11 16.15 15.89
CA LEU A 490 12.10 17.04 15.33
C LEU A 490 10.82 16.26 15.00
N VAL A 491 9.67 16.82 15.35
CA VAL A 491 8.35 16.27 15.02
C VAL A 491 7.58 17.29 14.18
N TYR A 492 7.26 16.91 12.94
CA TYR A 492 6.44 17.71 12.03
C TYR A 492 5.03 17.15 11.97
N LEU A 493 4.05 18.02 12.19
CA LEU A 493 2.61 17.74 12.17
C LEU A 493 1.88 18.70 11.21
N GLY A 494 0.56 18.57 11.11
CA GLY A 494 -0.30 19.46 10.31
C GLY A 494 -0.20 19.24 8.80
N PRO A 495 -1.11 19.80 8.02
CA PRO A 495 -2.37 20.36 8.49
C PRO A 495 -3.35 19.29 8.98
N ARG A 496 -4.42 19.67 9.65
CA ARG A 496 -5.52 18.83 10.15
C ARG A 496 -5.10 17.73 11.15
N THR A 497 -3.92 17.81 11.73
CA THR A 497 -3.48 16.81 12.72
C THR A 497 -4.16 17.04 14.07
N SER A 498 -4.75 15.95 14.64
CA SER A 498 -5.45 15.95 15.93
C SER A 498 -6.61 16.93 16.01
N THR A 499 -7.40 17.02 14.92
CA THR A 499 -8.55 17.95 14.84
C THR A 499 -9.87 17.31 15.23
N SER A 500 -9.96 15.98 15.27
CA SER A 500 -11.19 15.26 15.61
C SER A 500 -10.92 14.03 16.48
N ASP A 501 -11.99 13.49 17.07
CA ASP A 501 -12.00 12.17 17.69
C ASP A 501 -12.13 11.05 16.62
N GLU A 502 -12.25 9.79 17.06
CA GLU A 502 -12.39 8.64 16.17
C GLU A 502 -13.72 8.57 15.41
N ASN A 503 -14.72 9.35 15.81
CA ASN A 503 -16.03 9.50 15.18
C ASN A 503 -16.12 10.78 14.34
N LEU A 504 -15.00 11.44 14.09
CA LEU A 504 -14.87 12.69 13.33
C LEU A 504 -15.57 13.90 13.99
N ASN A 505 -15.89 13.85 15.28
CA ASN A 505 -16.36 15.02 16.02
C ASN A 505 -15.19 15.93 16.39
N THR A 506 -15.40 17.23 16.34
CA THR A 506 -14.42 18.21 16.84
C THR A 506 -14.24 18.04 18.35
N THR A 507 -12.99 17.92 18.79
CA THR A 507 -12.68 17.75 20.21
C THR A 507 -12.88 19.05 21.01
N ILE A 508 -13.28 18.90 22.27
CA ILE A 508 -13.32 19.99 23.24
C ILE A 508 -12.44 19.58 24.44
N PRO A 509 -11.38 20.34 24.76
CA PRO A 509 -10.95 21.65 24.22
C PRO A 509 -10.64 21.63 22.72
N LEU A 510 -10.79 22.81 22.07
CA LEU A 510 -10.55 22.94 20.63
C LEU A 510 -9.16 22.43 20.22
N PRO A 511 -9.05 21.81 19.03
CA PRO A 511 -7.81 21.23 18.53
C PRO A 511 -6.67 22.25 18.37
N PRO A 512 -5.42 21.80 18.21
CA PRO A 512 -5.00 20.41 18.08
C PRO A 512 -4.81 19.65 19.39
N ASN A 513 -5.01 20.27 20.55
CA ASN A 513 -4.91 19.66 21.88
C ASN A 513 -3.69 18.72 22.05
N LEU A 514 -2.50 19.27 21.73
CA LEU A 514 -1.23 18.56 21.79
C LEU A 514 -0.42 19.02 23.03
N PRO A 515 0.32 18.13 23.69
CA PRO A 515 1.13 18.49 24.84
C PRO A 515 2.12 19.64 24.54
N GLY A 516 2.01 20.75 25.27
CA GLY A 516 2.87 21.94 25.09
C GLY A 516 2.52 22.82 23.88
N PHE A 517 1.45 22.51 23.14
CA PHE A 517 0.94 23.35 22.05
C PHE A 517 -0.16 24.28 22.60
N ASN A 518 0.25 25.44 23.15
CA ASN A 518 -0.61 26.34 23.88
C ASN A 518 -1.44 27.26 22.97
N SER A 519 -2.03 26.73 21.94
CA SER A 519 -2.84 27.45 20.96
C SER A 519 -4.01 26.59 20.49
N LYS A 520 -5.05 27.20 19.97
CA LYS A 520 -6.27 26.56 19.49
C LYS A 520 -6.48 26.92 18.03
N LEU A 521 -6.98 25.97 17.28
CA LEU A 521 -7.46 26.17 15.93
C LEU A 521 -8.76 26.99 15.95
N VAL A 522 -8.80 28.11 15.25
CA VAL A 522 -9.94 29.04 15.21
C VAL A 522 -10.57 29.13 13.82
N LEU A 523 -9.82 28.82 12.78
CA LEU A 523 -10.29 28.86 11.41
C LEU A 523 -9.61 27.78 10.59
N THR A 524 -10.38 27.13 9.73
CA THR A 524 -9.91 26.24 8.69
C THR A 524 -10.54 26.70 7.40
N GLU A 525 -9.72 26.95 6.38
CA GLU A 525 -10.21 27.34 5.06
C GLU A 525 -9.56 26.56 3.93
N SER A 526 -10.34 26.31 2.89
CA SER A 526 -9.84 25.86 1.60
C SER A 526 -10.15 26.91 0.54
N PHE A 527 -9.26 27.05 -0.41
CA PHE A 527 -9.35 28.05 -1.47
C PHE A 527 -8.94 27.43 -2.81
N ARG A 528 -9.19 28.17 -3.88
CA ARG A 528 -8.91 27.70 -5.23
C ARG A 528 -7.41 27.47 -5.45
N SER A 529 -7.06 26.38 -6.11
CA SER A 529 -5.65 26.02 -6.40
C SER A 529 -4.92 27.02 -7.31
N ASP A 530 -5.68 27.83 -8.08
CA ASP A 530 -5.15 28.93 -8.90
C ASP A 530 -4.94 30.25 -8.12
N SER A 531 -5.18 30.24 -6.81
CA SER A 531 -5.02 31.40 -5.91
C SER A 531 -4.22 31.05 -4.66
N PRO A 532 -2.99 30.50 -4.81
CA PRO A 532 -2.16 30.09 -3.66
C PRO A 532 -1.70 31.29 -2.85
N ILE A 533 -1.41 31.08 -1.57
CA ILE A 533 -0.93 32.12 -0.65
C ILE A 533 0.59 32.09 -0.60
N GLU A 534 1.23 33.20 -0.96
CA GLU A 534 2.69 33.31 -0.99
C GLU A 534 3.32 33.37 0.41
N LEU A 535 4.45 32.68 0.58
CA LEU A 535 5.24 32.66 1.82
C LEU A 535 6.38 33.68 1.79
N GLU A 536 6.65 34.36 2.91
CA GLU A 536 7.74 35.35 3.01
C GLU A 536 9.12 34.79 2.63
N GLN A 537 9.37 33.50 2.88
CA GLN A 537 10.65 32.85 2.58
C GLN A 537 10.66 32.09 1.24
N GLY A 538 9.61 32.26 0.43
CA GLY A 538 9.41 31.64 -0.88
C GLY A 538 8.65 30.32 -0.84
N GLY A 539 7.96 30.01 -1.90
CA GLY A 539 6.96 28.94 -2.02
C GLY A 539 5.57 29.43 -1.61
N PHE A 540 4.63 28.49 -1.55
CA PHE A 540 3.21 28.80 -1.38
C PHE A 540 2.53 27.83 -0.41
N ILE A 541 1.43 28.31 0.22
CA ILE A 541 0.35 27.45 0.70
C ILE A 541 -0.60 27.26 -0.49
N LYS A 542 -0.87 26.00 -0.87
CA LYS A 542 -1.53 25.65 -2.14
C LYS A 542 -3.01 25.97 -2.18
N ASN A 543 -3.81 25.38 -1.29
CA ASN A 543 -5.27 25.45 -1.35
C ASN A 543 -5.97 25.15 -0.02
N PHE A 544 -5.21 25.03 1.10
CA PHE A 544 -5.73 24.73 2.43
C PHE A 544 -4.90 25.40 3.51
N ARG A 545 -5.54 26.07 4.48
CA ARG A 545 -4.88 26.74 5.58
C ARG A 545 -5.66 26.62 6.88
N GLU A 546 -4.93 26.66 7.99
CA GLU A 546 -5.41 26.69 9.35
C GLU A 546 -4.90 27.95 10.08
N GLU A 547 -5.74 28.52 10.92
CA GLU A 547 -5.38 29.69 11.73
C GLU A 547 -5.49 29.36 13.22
N PHE A 548 -4.51 29.82 13.98
CA PHE A 548 -4.35 29.52 15.40
C PHE A 548 -4.44 30.79 16.26
N THR A 549 -4.96 30.65 17.50
CA THR A 549 -4.83 31.70 18.52
C THR A 549 -3.36 31.97 18.84
N ALA A 550 -3.07 33.10 19.49
CA ALA A 550 -1.75 33.36 20.11
C ALA A 550 -1.38 32.24 21.11
N GLY A 551 -0.08 32.00 21.30
CA GLY A 551 0.44 31.00 22.25
C GLY A 551 1.42 30.00 21.65
N VAL A 552 1.64 30.07 20.34
CA VAL A 552 2.69 29.30 19.61
C VAL A 552 3.73 30.25 19.03
N LYS A 553 4.94 29.77 18.86
CA LYS A 553 6.00 30.47 18.15
C LYS A 553 5.79 30.40 16.65
N ILE A 554 5.68 31.51 15.97
CA ILE A 554 5.63 31.55 14.51
C ILE A 554 7.06 31.38 13.99
N LEU A 555 7.27 30.36 13.16
CA LEU A 555 8.54 30.06 12.50
C LEU A 555 8.59 30.65 11.09
N GLU A 556 7.42 30.77 10.45
CA GLU A 556 7.28 31.31 9.11
C GLU A 556 5.88 31.93 8.92
N LYS A 557 5.80 32.97 8.09
CA LYS A 557 4.58 33.70 7.75
C LYS A 557 4.32 33.69 6.25
N THR A 558 3.06 33.94 5.90
CA THR A 558 2.67 34.37 4.58
C THR A 558 3.10 35.82 4.33
N VAL A 559 3.15 36.26 3.10
CA VAL A 559 3.36 37.69 2.74
C VAL A 559 2.27 38.59 3.36
N GLY A 560 1.07 38.06 3.57
CA GLY A 560 -0.03 38.73 4.27
C GLY A 560 0.17 38.85 5.80
N GLY A 561 1.18 38.16 6.36
CA GLY A 561 1.52 38.20 7.78
C GLY A 561 0.92 37.08 8.64
N GLU A 562 0.11 36.18 8.06
CA GLU A 562 -0.49 35.04 8.75
C GLU A 562 0.56 33.96 9.02
N ALA A 563 0.32 33.16 10.07
CA ALA A 563 1.20 32.05 10.41
C ALA A 563 1.12 30.91 9.38
N ALA A 564 2.25 30.47 8.85
CA ALA A 564 2.37 29.37 7.90
C ALA A 564 3.04 28.13 8.52
N LEU A 565 4.04 28.33 9.36
CA LEU A 565 4.71 27.29 10.13
C LEU A 565 4.82 27.76 11.58
N VAL A 566 4.34 26.94 12.51
CA VAL A 566 4.34 27.30 13.93
C VAL A 566 5.00 26.23 14.77
N GLN A 567 5.45 26.60 15.98
CA GLN A 567 6.03 25.68 16.94
C GLN A 567 5.36 25.83 18.31
N GLY A 568 4.92 24.70 18.85
CA GLY A 568 4.39 24.59 20.20
C GLY A 568 4.90 23.32 20.87
N GLY A 569 5.52 23.46 22.07
CA GLY A 569 6.18 22.32 22.70
C GLY A 569 7.26 21.71 21.79
N ASN A 570 7.19 20.39 21.60
CA ASN A 570 8.10 19.63 20.74
C ASN A 570 7.63 19.54 19.26
N PHE A 571 6.52 20.19 18.95
CA PHE A 571 5.88 20.04 17.64
C PHE A 571 6.11 21.25 16.75
N ILE A 572 6.50 20.99 15.51
CA ILE A 572 6.48 21.94 14.39
C ILE A 572 5.24 21.61 13.57
N TYR A 573 4.38 22.58 13.32
CA TYR A 573 3.09 22.35 12.70
C TYR A 573 2.95 23.18 11.42
N PHE A 574 2.69 22.49 10.31
CA PHE A 574 2.31 23.12 9.06
C PHE A 574 0.89 23.67 9.16
N ALA A 575 0.75 24.98 9.18
CA ALA A 575 -0.54 25.63 9.23
C ALA A 575 -1.23 25.72 7.85
N GLY A 576 -0.81 24.90 6.91
CA GLY A 576 -1.37 24.79 5.57
C GLY A 576 -0.69 23.73 4.73
N TRP A 577 -1.24 23.47 3.55
CA TRP A 577 -0.68 22.54 2.58
C TRP A 577 0.42 23.23 1.76
N MET A 578 1.66 22.96 2.11
CA MET A 578 2.85 23.57 1.49
C MET A 578 3.12 23.00 0.09
N ASP A 579 3.58 23.87 -0.83
CA ASP A 579 4.09 23.44 -2.13
C ASP A 579 5.48 22.79 -2.02
N GLU A 580 5.98 22.25 -3.12
CA GLU A 580 7.28 21.58 -3.18
C GLU A 580 8.45 22.51 -2.79
N THR A 581 8.40 23.78 -3.18
CA THR A 581 9.44 24.77 -2.90
C THR A 581 9.56 25.03 -1.40
N ALA A 582 8.42 25.23 -0.73
CA ALA A 582 8.36 25.40 0.72
C ALA A 582 8.82 24.14 1.45
N LEU A 583 8.32 22.95 1.07
CA LEU A 583 8.72 21.69 1.69
C LEU A 583 10.23 21.44 1.57
N ASN A 584 10.80 21.65 0.39
CA ASN A 584 12.24 21.49 0.14
C ASN A 584 13.05 22.39 1.08
N ARG A 585 12.71 23.66 1.18
CA ARG A 585 13.38 24.64 2.05
C ARG A 585 13.25 24.26 3.53
N ILE A 586 12.05 23.90 3.99
CA ILE A 586 11.77 23.52 5.38
C ILE A 586 12.55 22.26 5.74
N PHE A 587 12.56 21.25 4.87
CA PHE A 587 13.29 19.99 5.16
C PHE A 587 14.79 20.15 5.05
N LYS A 588 15.34 20.98 4.18
CA LYS A 588 16.78 21.32 4.23
C LYS A 588 17.19 21.91 5.59
N ARG A 589 16.32 22.81 6.15
CA ARG A 589 16.55 23.36 7.48
C ARG A 589 16.48 22.25 8.56
N ALA A 590 15.48 21.36 8.48
CA ALA A 590 15.32 20.24 9.41
C ALA A 590 16.54 19.31 9.40
N LEU A 591 17.05 18.96 8.22
CA LEU A 591 18.21 18.10 8.03
C LEU A 591 19.48 18.72 8.63
N ARG A 592 19.72 20.03 8.43
CA ARG A 592 20.83 20.74 9.05
C ARG A 592 20.77 20.75 10.57
N ILE A 593 19.59 21.04 11.15
CA ILE A 593 19.38 21.04 12.62
C ILE A 593 19.63 19.64 13.19
N SER A 594 19.29 18.59 12.47
CA SER A 594 19.42 17.18 12.90
C SER A 594 20.77 16.56 12.54
N ASP A 595 21.72 17.32 12.01
CA ASP A 595 23.02 16.82 11.54
C ASP A 595 22.88 15.60 10.61
N ILE A 596 21.98 15.73 9.65
CA ILE A 596 21.73 14.72 8.61
C ILE A 596 22.27 15.28 7.28
N ASP A 597 23.21 14.55 6.68
CA ASP A 597 23.70 14.88 5.37
C ASP A 597 22.62 14.80 4.30
N PHE A 598 22.62 15.73 3.38
CA PHE A 598 21.70 15.74 2.25
C PHE A 598 22.36 16.20 0.96
N CYS A 599 21.69 15.88 -0.15
CA CYS A 599 22.09 16.29 -1.48
C CYS A 599 20.84 16.61 -2.30
N GLU A 600 20.79 17.82 -2.83
CA GLU A 600 19.79 18.13 -3.86
C GLU A 600 20.09 17.33 -5.11
N LEU A 601 19.16 16.46 -5.46
CA LEU A 601 19.30 15.58 -6.61
C LEU A 601 18.72 16.24 -7.87
N PRO A 602 19.38 16.09 -9.03
CA PRO A 602 18.82 16.54 -10.28
C PRO A 602 17.42 15.91 -10.57
N PRO A 603 16.57 16.56 -11.37
CA PRO A 603 15.32 15.98 -11.81
C PRO A 603 15.51 14.55 -12.38
N GLY A 604 14.65 13.61 -11.96
CA GLY A 604 14.73 12.21 -12.34
C GLY A 604 15.79 11.39 -11.60
N VAL A 605 16.71 12.00 -10.85
CA VAL A 605 17.69 11.25 -10.07
C VAL A 605 17.18 10.96 -8.65
N ARG A 606 17.38 9.73 -8.19
CA ARG A 606 17.09 9.31 -6.81
C ARG A 606 18.26 8.53 -6.21
N MET A 607 18.30 8.48 -4.90
CA MET A 607 19.33 7.77 -4.16
C MET A 607 18.74 6.93 -3.04
N ARG A 608 19.35 5.79 -2.76
CA ARG A 608 19.05 4.98 -1.56
C ARG A 608 20.34 4.52 -0.91
N GLN A 609 20.42 4.68 0.40
CA GLN A 609 21.57 4.26 1.18
C GLN A 609 21.20 3.13 2.14
N ASN A 610 22.01 2.08 2.14
CA ASN A 610 21.94 0.94 3.03
C ASN A 610 23.27 0.74 3.74
N SER A 611 23.34 -0.22 4.67
CA SER A 611 24.60 -0.56 5.33
C SER A 611 25.64 -1.09 4.33
N GLY A 612 26.57 -0.25 3.93
CA GLY A 612 27.67 -0.60 3.01
C GLY A 612 27.31 -0.55 1.52
N GLU A 613 26.15 -0.03 1.15
CA GLU A 613 25.73 0.12 -0.24
C GLU A 613 25.08 1.50 -0.45
N THR A 614 25.39 2.17 -1.56
CA THR A 614 24.67 3.35 -2.03
C THR A 614 24.23 3.11 -3.46
N PHE A 615 22.94 3.26 -3.70
CA PHE A 615 22.31 3.15 -5.01
C PHE A 615 21.96 4.53 -5.52
N TRP A 616 22.27 4.77 -6.80
CA TRP A 616 21.89 5.95 -7.55
C TRP A 616 21.02 5.50 -8.72
N PHE A 617 19.87 6.10 -8.89
CA PHE A 617 18.91 5.78 -9.93
C PHE A 617 18.69 7.01 -10.81
N ASN A 618 18.83 6.86 -12.11
CA ASN A 618 18.50 7.88 -13.08
C ASN A 618 17.26 7.46 -13.88
N TYR A 619 16.11 7.99 -13.51
CA TYR A 619 14.84 7.81 -14.22
C TYR A 619 14.72 8.66 -15.49
N SER A 620 15.62 9.64 -15.66
CA SER A 620 15.59 10.52 -16.84
C SER A 620 16.05 9.76 -18.09
N ASP A 621 15.50 10.13 -19.24
CA ASP A 621 15.95 9.72 -20.58
C ASP A 621 17.26 10.42 -21.02
N GLN A 622 17.84 11.23 -20.14
CA GLN A 622 19.09 11.95 -20.33
C GLN A 622 20.15 11.48 -19.32
N LYS A 623 21.41 11.55 -19.76
CA LYS A 623 22.57 11.43 -18.87
C LYS A 623 22.53 12.53 -17.79
N LYS A 624 22.79 12.17 -16.52
CA LYS A 624 22.84 13.12 -15.40
C LYS A 624 24.19 13.04 -14.70
N GLU A 625 24.63 14.19 -14.18
CA GLU A 625 25.82 14.30 -13.34
C GLU A 625 25.42 14.66 -11.92
N VAL A 626 25.93 13.93 -10.93
CA VAL A 626 25.63 14.18 -9.51
C VAL A 626 26.82 13.78 -8.63
N LYS A 627 27.32 14.71 -7.82
CA LYS A 627 28.46 14.49 -6.90
C LYS A 627 29.67 13.82 -7.58
N GLY A 628 30.04 14.25 -8.78
CA GLY A 628 31.15 13.72 -9.56
C GLY A 628 30.89 12.33 -10.18
N ARG A 629 29.63 11.85 -10.17
CA ARG A 629 29.19 10.61 -10.83
C ARG A 629 28.44 10.92 -12.10
N SER A 630 28.72 10.12 -13.12
CA SER A 630 28.01 10.16 -14.39
C SER A 630 27.03 8.99 -14.45
N LEU A 631 25.72 9.31 -14.51
CA LEU A 631 24.64 8.35 -14.59
C LEU A 631 24.06 8.36 -16.00
N PRO A 632 24.24 7.32 -16.82
CA PRO A 632 23.57 7.21 -18.11
C PRO A 632 22.05 7.33 -17.98
N ALA A 633 21.37 7.59 -19.09
CA ALA A 633 19.91 7.56 -19.13
C ALA A 633 19.37 6.21 -18.66
N CYS A 634 18.22 6.21 -17.97
CA CYS A 634 17.50 4.99 -17.55
C CYS A 634 18.41 3.94 -16.92
N SER A 635 19.23 4.35 -15.94
CA SER A 635 20.29 3.48 -15.38
C SER A 635 20.38 3.55 -13.87
N LEU A 636 21.09 2.58 -13.32
CA LEU A 636 21.47 2.58 -11.90
C LEU A 636 23.00 2.45 -11.75
N LEU A 637 23.51 3.02 -10.65
CA LEU A 637 24.88 2.84 -10.19
C LEU A 637 24.85 2.33 -8.75
N LEU A 638 25.49 1.19 -8.50
CA LEU A 638 25.71 0.65 -7.17
C LEU A 638 27.16 0.91 -6.73
N GLU A 639 27.30 1.63 -5.63
CA GLU A 639 28.58 1.84 -4.96
C GLU A 639 28.64 1.01 -3.68
N LEU A 640 29.69 0.24 -3.52
CA LEU A 640 29.99 -0.49 -2.29
C LEU A 640 30.90 0.39 -1.42
N SER A 641 30.49 0.65 -0.19
CA SER A 641 31.37 1.32 0.78
C SER A 641 32.57 0.45 1.01
N LYS A 642 33.77 0.97 0.77
CA LYS A 642 35.03 0.30 1.17
C LYS A 642 34.93 0.07 2.69
N ASN A 643 35.04 -1.18 3.14
CA ASN A 643 35.15 -1.48 4.57
C ASN A 643 36.26 -0.60 5.15
N ILE A 644 35.91 0.43 5.90
CA ILE A 644 36.81 1.03 6.86
C ILE A 644 37.06 -0.11 7.85
N LYS A 645 38.17 -0.81 7.71
CA LYS A 645 38.69 -1.70 8.74
C LYS A 645 38.79 -0.82 9.99
N ASN A 646 37.92 -1.03 10.95
CA ASN A 646 38.16 -0.53 12.29
C ASN A 646 39.46 -1.18 12.77
N ASN A 647 40.51 -0.38 12.81
CA ASN A 647 41.70 -0.68 13.61
C ASN A 647 41.34 -0.44 15.08
#